data_f9783c64d2a005b8ac4d99b622877a86
#
_entry.id   f9783c64d2a005b8ac4d99b622877a86
#
_cell.length_a   1.000
_cell.length_b   1.000
_cell.length_c   1.000
_cell.angle_alpha   90.00
_cell.angle_beta   90.00
_cell.angle_gamma   90.00
#
_symmetry.space_group_name_H-M   'P 1'
#
loop_
_entity.id
_entity.type
_entity.pdbx_description
1 polymer ?
#
loop_
_entity_poly.entity_id
_entity_poly.type
_entity_poly.pdbx_seq_one_letter_code
_entity_poly.pdbx_strand_id
1 'polypeptide(L)'
;MEPISAWTATSQYRLKTGKLLAELSVKEYKLEIIAAEFCLWIVVHWPEGGKISFRAAYAANDNLEVREIREGSPLTVFLEGDTLKINVHISIPDPEQPIFRYETTITPTFDLLIPYWPRDIMPLNERGKTQNTKGTVHANQIGTRSGLLFFSLEKPETGSVFYFQNLTTLNKYCEATETSAGDLVGGTWPELGMKLPVTKADKPLKAGEEYMISDAYVLLSLKVPRDNYQMSQQFMNHLADVYLLLPKPDTEYHDWPDILHKGLNDLENHKGCWQYVDGHSYLNAYVSDYKTPPESMVQLAVLLPLKDFDNWSGENHTSVIETLHDGLENFYDEQLGTIVRWLPAKEENLDWSEEQKKPEVMDSWYLHHPLLNLSRLALQGDRVAEKLLMGSIEYVIKVAHHFGYEWPVFYKMTTLEVLKAETEEGQGGEKDVPGAYAHLMIQVWQLTGDKRYLKEAVTAARKLDGLGFDIFYQANNTAFSAGALLRLYKETEDELFLNLSYLCIASILKNVQLWECKYGNGKHYPTFFAVYPLKDAPYTAAYEEQEVYAGIHTFLKEADGMDILPSVRLLLSELIKYIINRVSYYYPPRLPGEVLADNKDVKTGEIDPTLWISLEDLQDGWNKSGQVGQEVYGAGIAFGIVPRQFHKVRNAEFIIFTEYPVADFRQRENKVTFFARGDERLTFRLACVADDGKKLPKLKVSRALNTSRVEEIEPQESSEKRYVEYVVSGSSTIRIEW
;
A
#
# COMPACT_ATOMS: atom_id res chain seq x y z
N MET A 1 25.38 22.56 -16.97
CA MET A 1 24.20 23.44 -16.79
C MET A 1 23.02 22.61 -17.24
N GLU A 2 22.12 22.32 -16.34
CA GLU A 2 20.93 21.53 -16.67
C GLU A 2 20.07 22.26 -17.69
N PRO A 3 19.55 21.58 -18.72
CA PRO A 3 18.64 22.21 -19.67
C PRO A 3 17.31 22.55 -18.96
N ILE A 4 16.69 23.63 -19.35
CA ILE A 4 15.37 24.06 -18.85
C ILE A 4 14.45 24.35 -20.03
N SER A 5 13.16 24.19 -19.83
CA SER A 5 12.16 24.53 -20.84
C SER A 5 12.03 26.07 -21.06
N ALA A 6 11.43 26.46 -22.18
CA ALA A 6 11.09 27.85 -22.44
C ALA A 6 10.12 28.40 -21.38
N TRP A 7 9.24 27.55 -20.84
CA TRP A 7 8.36 27.90 -19.73
C TRP A 7 9.16 28.32 -18.49
N THR A 8 10.07 27.48 -18.00
CA THR A 8 10.90 27.77 -16.83
C THR A 8 11.78 28.99 -17.03
N ALA A 9 12.39 29.12 -18.21
CA ALA A 9 13.20 30.28 -18.57
C ALA A 9 12.42 31.60 -18.48
N THR A 10 11.17 31.59 -18.97
CA THR A 10 10.28 32.77 -18.94
C THR A 10 9.76 33.04 -17.53
N SER A 11 9.30 31.97 -16.83
CA SER A 11 8.69 32.08 -15.49
C SER A 11 9.66 32.64 -14.46
N GLN A 12 10.94 32.21 -14.44
CA GLN A 12 11.93 32.74 -13.50
C GLN A 12 12.22 34.23 -13.74
N TYR A 13 12.11 34.70 -14.98
CA TYR A 13 12.27 36.13 -15.29
C TYR A 13 11.08 36.95 -14.80
N ARG A 14 9.84 36.47 -15.07
CA ARG A 14 8.61 37.13 -14.64
C ARG A 14 8.46 37.14 -13.11
N LEU A 15 8.86 36.08 -12.43
CA LEU A 15 8.85 35.99 -10.97
C LEU A 15 9.66 37.14 -10.33
N LYS A 16 10.79 37.55 -10.93
CA LYS A 16 11.62 38.66 -10.42
C LYS A 16 10.93 40.03 -10.50
N THR A 17 10.04 40.21 -11.46
CA THR A 17 9.30 41.49 -11.68
C THR A 17 7.90 41.42 -11.10
N GLY A 18 7.52 40.29 -10.48
CA GLY A 18 6.24 40.09 -9.89
C GLY A 18 5.97 41.00 -8.69
N LYS A 19 4.69 41.22 -8.41
CA LYS A 19 4.22 42.02 -7.28
C LYS A 19 4.11 41.17 -6.04
N LEU A 20 4.81 41.51 -4.96
CA LEU A 20 4.63 40.92 -3.64
C LEU A 20 3.24 41.31 -3.13
N LEU A 21 2.42 40.30 -2.77
CA LEU A 21 1.07 40.45 -2.24
C LEU A 21 1.03 40.29 -0.73
N ALA A 22 1.73 39.29 -0.20
CA ALA A 22 1.76 38.95 1.23
C ALA A 22 3.05 38.20 1.59
N GLU A 23 3.36 38.19 2.88
CA GLU A 23 4.42 37.40 3.48
C GLU A 23 3.85 36.55 4.62
N LEU A 24 4.24 35.28 4.66
CA LEU A 24 3.91 34.35 5.74
C LEU A 24 5.18 33.74 6.30
N SER A 25 5.11 33.25 7.53
CA SER A 25 6.20 32.50 8.16
C SER A 25 5.70 31.11 8.58
N VAL A 26 6.49 30.10 8.26
CA VAL A 26 6.26 28.71 8.64
C VAL A 26 7.52 28.23 9.35
N LYS A 27 7.48 28.19 10.69
CA LYS A 27 8.68 28.00 11.52
C LYS A 27 9.79 28.96 11.09
N GLU A 28 10.98 28.45 10.75
CA GLU A 28 12.15 29.24 10.30
C GLU A 28 12.10 29.65 8.82
N TYR A 29 11.07 29.24 8.07
CA TYR A 29 10.94 29.53 6.64
C TYR A 29 10.10 30.78 6.40
N LYS A 30 10.52 31.62 5.46
CA LYS A 30 9.75 32.75 4.96
C LYS A 30 9.07 32.38 3.63
N LEU A 31 7.79 32.67 3.50
CA LEU A 31 7.01 32.49 2.29
C LEU A 31 6.62 33.86 1.72
N GLU A 32 6.95 34.12 0.47
CA GLU A 32 6.51 35.29 -0.27
C GLU A 32 5.43 34.90 -1.29
N ILE A 33 4.29 35.56 -1.24
CA ILE A 33 3.19 35.35 -2.18
C ILE A 33 3.31 36.41 -3.27
N ILE A 34 3.61 35.98 -4.48
CA ILE A 34 3.98 36.87 -5.59
C ILE A 34 3.04 36.67 -6.80
N ALA A 35 2.34 37.71 -7.21
CA ALA A 35 1.61 37.74 -8.48
C ALA A 35 2.53 38.15 -9.61
N ALA A 36 2.62 37.35 -10.67
CA ALA A 36 3.48 37.56 -11.81
C ALA A 36 2.75 37.18 -13.11
N GLU A 37 2.20 38.17 -13.79
CA GLU A 37 1.41 38.02 -15.04
C GLU A 37 0.35 36.91 -14.98
N PHE A 38 0.66 35.75 -15.52
CA PHE A 38 -0.28 34.61 -15.63
C PHE A 38 -0.29 33.68 -14.41
N CYS A 39 0.48 33.98 -13.35
CA CYS A 39 0.71 33.08 -12.24
C CYS A 39 0.63 33.76 -10.88
N LEU A 40 0.20 32.96 -9.90
CA LEU A 40 0.47 33.22 -8.49
C LEU A 40 1.52 32.23 -7.99
N TRP A 41 2.57 32.73 -7.34
CA TRP A 41 3.67 31.95 -6.83
C TRP A 41 3.76 32.05 -5.31
N ILE A 42 4.10 30.95 -4.66
CA ILE A 42 4.55 30.87 -3.28
C ILE A 42 6.05 30.62 -3.33
N VAL A 43 6.86 31.58 -2.93
CA VAL A 43 8.32 31.47 -2.91
C VAL A 43 8.77 31.20 -1.49
N VAL A 44 9.31 30.03 -1.24
CA VAL A 44 9.86 29.64 0.06
C VAL A 44 11.33 29.98 0.11
N HIS A 45 11.74 30.62 1.20
CA HIS A 45 13.13 30.96 1.51
C HIS A 45 13.63 30.13 2.69
N TRP A 46 14.77 29.49 2.52
CA TRP A 46 15.49 28.83 3.61
C TRP A 46 16.33 29.82 4.40
N PRO A 47 16.54 29.62 5.71
CA PRO A 47 17.31 30.56 6.55
C PRO A 47 18.75 30.80 6.07
N GLU A 48 19.41 29.73 5.58
CA GLU A 48 20.81 29.75 5.13
C GLU A 48 21.00 30.04 3.64
N GLY A 49 19.92 30.45 2.97
CA GLY A 49 19.89 30.69 1.53
C GLY A 49 19.23 29.53 0.77
N GLY A 50 19.02 29.74 -0.53
CA GLY A 50 18.23 28.84 -1.37
C GLY A 50 16.74 29.18 -1.35
N LYS A 51 16.08 28.90 -2.46
CA LYS A 51 14.67 29.22 -2.66
C LYS A 51 14.02 28.14 -3.51
N ILE A 52 12.73 27.91 -3.26
CA ILE A 52 11.85 27.12 -4.14
C ILE A 52 10.59 27.92 -4.38
N SER A 53 10.13 27.93 -5.61
CA SER A 53 8.83 28.49 -5.96
C SER A 53 7.83 27.39 -6.28
N PHE A 54 6.63 27.53 -5.71
CA PHE A 54 5.46 26.71 -5.99
C PHE A 54 4.44 27.58 -6.72
N ARG A 55 3.96 27.12 -7.87
CA ARG A 55 2.96 27.85 -8.62
C ARG A 55 1.56 27.45 -8.15
N ALA A 56 0.95 28.30 -7.34
CA ALA A 56 -0.39 28.07 -6.81
C ALA A 56 -1.50 28.34 -7.83
N ALA A 57 -1.32 29.29 -8.76
CA ALA A 57 -2.26 29.57 -9.83
C ALA A 57 -1.59 29.77 -11.19
N TYR A 58 -2.31 29.41 -12.26
CA TYR A 58 -1.89 29.59 -13.63
C TYR A 58 -3.09 29.79 -14.56
N ALA A 59 -3.00 30.79 -15.42
CA ALA A 59 -3.90 30.96 -16.54
C ALA A 59 -3.09 31.20 -17.81
N ALA A 60 -3.07 30.19 -18.69
CA ALA A 60 -2.28 30.22 -19.92
C ALA A 60 -2.59 31.45 -20.76
N ASN A 61 -1.58 32.33 -20.94
CA ASN A 61 -1.66 33.52 -21.75
C ASN A 61 -2.79 34.51 -21.40
N ASP A 62 -3.38 34.40 -20.23
CA ASP A 62 -4.45 35.26 -19.73
C ASP A 62 -3.93 36.13 -18.57
N ASN A 63 -4.09 37.45 -18.66
CA ASN A 63 -3.65 38.34 -17.59
C ASN A 63 -4.50 38.14 -16.35
N LEU A 64 -3.90 37.59 -15.31
CA LEU A 64 -4.56 37.42 -14.02
C LEU A 64 -4.48 38.73 -13.22
N GLU A 65 -5.61 39.34 -12.96
CA GLU A 65 -5.73 40.45 -12.04
C GLU A 65 -6.07 39.97 -10.65
N VAL A 66 -5.37 40.49 -9.64
CA VAL A 66 -5.70 40.27 -8.24
C VAL A 66 -6.92 41.13 -7.90
N ARG A 67 -8.07 40.52 -7.68
CA ARG A 67 -9.33 41.22 -7.33
C ARG A 67 -9.42 41.48 -5.84
N GLU A 68 -9.06 40.51 -5.03
CA GLU A 68 -9.19 40.61 -3.59
C GLU A 68 -8.12 39.76 -2.90
N ILE A 69 -7.65 40.23 -1.75
CA ILE A 69 -6.81 39.48 -0.82
C ILE A 69 -7.50 39.53 0.53
N ARG A 70 -7.84 38.38 1.09
CA ARG A 70 -8.36 38.25 2.45
C ARG A 70 -7.26 37.70 3.33
N GLU A 71 -6.78 38.56 4.23
CA GLU A 71 -5.83 38.15 5.26
C GLU A 71 -6.52 37.27 6.30
N GLY A 72 -5.80 36.29 6.82
CA GLY A 72 -6.29 35.37 7.83
C GLY A 72 -5.65 33.98 7.69
N SER A 73 -6.27 32.99 8.34
CA SER A 73 -5.91 31.57 8.19
C SER A 73 -7.17 30.82 7.73
N PRO A 74 -7.30 30.52 6.43
CA PRO A 74 -6.29 30.68 5.36
C PRO A 74 -6.16 32.13 4.84
N LEU A 75 -4.99 32.48 4.30
CA LEU A 75 -4.81 33.61 3.39
C LEU A 75 -5.49 33.25 2.07
N THR A 76 -6.42 34.07 1.60
CA THR A 76 -7.14 33.82 0.35
C THR A 76 -6.83 34.88 -0.69
N VAL A 77 -6.47 34.46 -1.90
CA VAL A 77 -6.22 35.31 -3.06
C VAL A 77 -7.23 35.00 -4.16
N PHE A 78 -8.03 36.02 -4.53
CA PHE A 78 -8.99 35.93 -5.65
C PHE A 78 -8.35 36.55 -6.88
N LEU A 79 -8.28 35.79 -7.95
CA LEU A 79 -7.72 36.18 -9.22
C LEU A 79 -8.78 36.07 -10.31
N GLU A 80 -8.78 36.99 -11.26
CA GLU A 80 -9.70 36.96 -12.38
C GLU A 80 -8.97 37.33 -13.67
N GLY A 81 -9.20 36.51 -14.70
CA GLY A 81 -8.82 36.73 -16.08
C GLY A 81 -10.01 36.62 -16.99
N ASP A 82 -9.77 36.75 -18.28
CA ASP A 82 -10.82 36.65 -19.31
C ASP A 82 -11.35 35.21 -19.43
N THR A 83 -10.48 34.21 -19.16
CA THR A 83 -10.78 32.78 -19.35
C THR A 83 -11.14 32.06 -18.06
N LEU A 84 -10.59 32.48 -16.93
CA LEU A 84 -10.69 31.78 -15.64
C LEU A 84 -10.85 32.77 -14.48
N LYS A 85 -11.70 32.39 -13.51
CA LYS A 85 -11.62 32.89 -12.13
C LYS A 85 -10.88 31.84 -11.31
N ILE A 86 -9.95 32.28 -10.45
CA ILE A 86 -9.12 31.40 -9.65
C ILE A 86 -9.16 31.84 -8.20
N ASN A 87 -9.43 30.90 -7.29
CA ASN A 87 -9.34 31.10 -5.85
C ASN A 87 -8.19 30.27 -5.32
N VAL A 88 -7.30 30.89 -4.56
CA VAL A 88 -6.18 30.23 -3.90
C VAL A 88 -6.28 30.46 -2.40
N HIS A 89 -6.31 29.37 -1.64
CA HIS A 89 -6.25 29.37 -0.19
C HIS A 89 -4.91 28.87 0.28
N ILE A 90 -4.20 29.65 1.09
CA ILE A 90 -2.87 29.27 1.64
C ILE A 90 -3.00 29.22 3.16
N SER A 91 -2.68 28.09 3.77
CA SER A 91 -2.81 27.87 5.20
C SER A 91 -1.59 27.20 5.81
N ILE A 92 -1.46 27.32 7.12
CA ILE A 92 -0.47 26.62 7.95
C ILE A 92 -1.29 25.68 8.85
N PRO A 93 -1.48 24.41 8.42
CA PRO A 93 -2.41 23.51 9.09
C PRO A 93 -1.93 23.08 10.47
N ASP A 94 -0.61 23.05 10.70
CA ASP A 94 -0.01 22.79 12.01
C ASP A 94 1.15 23.79 12.25
N PRO A 95 0.99 24.77 13.14
CA PRO A 95 2.04 25.74 13.46
C PRO A 95 3.30 25.14 14.10
N GLU A 96 3.19 23.92 14.64
CA GLU A 96 4.34 23.22 15.25
C GLU A 96 5.20 22.46 14.22
N GLN A 97 4.70 22.31 13.01
CA GLN A 97 5.41 21.64 11.91
C GLN A 97 5.80 22.62 10.81
N PRO A 98 6.92 22.39 10.09
CA PRO A 98 7.32 23.21 8.96
C PRO A 98 6.51 22.84 7.70
N ILE A 99 5.19 22.95 7.79
CA ILE A 99 4.26 22.56 6.72
C ILE A 99 3.31 23.70 6.38
N PHE A 100 3.11 23.93 5.09
CA PHE A 100 2.04 24.77 4.57
C PHE A 100 1.20 24.00 3.56
N ARG A 101 -0.04 24.46 3.36
CA ARG A 101 -0.99 23.88 2.40
C ARG A 101 -1.49 24.98 1.47
N TYR A 102 -1.64 24.67 0.20
CA TYR A 102 -2.36 25.55 -0.73
C TYR A 102 -3.39 24.75 -1.53
N GLU A 103 -4.57 25.35 -1.66
CA GLU A 103 -5.70 24.82 -2.41
C GLU A 103 -6.02 25.78 -3.55
N THR A 104 -6.24 25.24 -4.75
CA THR A 104 -6.55 26.05 -5.93
C THR A 104 -7.79 25.55 -6.61
N THR A 105 -8.76 26.45 -6.75
CA THR A 105 -10.02 26.21 -7.44
C THR A 105 -10.11 27.12 -8.66
N ILE A 106 -10.54 26.58 -9.79
CA ILE A 106 -10.79 27.33 -11.02
C ILE A 106 -12.26 27.29 -11.42
N THR A 107 -12.74 28.40 -12.01
CA THR A 107 -14.07 28.50 -12.61
C THR A 107 -13.91 29.06 -14.02
N PRO A 108 -14.11 28.25 -15.07
CA PRO A 108 -14.05 28.72 -16.45
C PRO A 108 -15.16 29.73 -16.77
N THR A 109 -14.87 30.76 -17.55
CA THR A 109 -15.86 31.74 -18.01
C THR A 109 -16.64 31.28 -19.23
N PHE A 110 -16.11 30.30 -19.95
CA PHE A 110 -16.73 29.59 -21.07
C PHE A 110 -16.27 28.12 -21.07
N ASP A 111 -16.84 27.26 -21.92
CA ASP A 111 -16.40 25.86 -22.03
C ASP A 111 -14.92 25.83 -22.46
N LEU A 112 -14.04 25.38 -21.55
CA LEU A 112 -12.59 25.59 -21.63
C LEU A 112 -11.85 24.28 -21.85
N LEU A 113 -10.93 24.25 -22.79
CA LEU A 113 -9.93 23.19 -22.96
C LEU A 113 -8.62 23.56 -22.24
N ILE A 114 -8.00 22.57 -21.62
CA ILE A 114 -6.67 22.66 -21.02
C ILE A 114 -5.70 21.82 -21.89
N PRO A 115 -5.06 22.42 -22.90
CA PRO A 115 -4.17 21.68 -23.80
C PRO A 115 -2.78 21.46 -23.22
N TYR A 116 -2.39 22.22 -22.21
CA TYR A 116 -1.10 22.17 -21.56
C TYR A 116 -1.15 22.78 -20.16
N TRP A 117 -0.50 22.11 -19.20
CA TRP A 117 -0.33 22.61 -17.85
C TRP A 117 1.09 22.29 -17.38
N PRO A 118 1.97 23.29 -17.23
CA PRO A 118 3.35 23.05 -16.83
C PRO A 118 3.44 22.58 -15.39
N ARG A 119 4.55 21.93 -15.02
CA ARG A 119 4.82 21.55 -13.63
C ARG A 119 4.94 22.78 -12.74
N ASP A 120 4.60 22.66 -11.47
CA ASP A 120 4.35 23.78 -10.56
C ASP A 120 5.52 24.08 -9.61
N ILE A 121 6.60 23.30 -9.59
CA ILE A 121 7.75 23.51 -8.69
C ILE A 121 9.00 23.88 -9.48
N MET A 122 9.66 24.93 -9.02
CA MET A 122 10.86 25.46 -9.64
C MET A 122 11.89 25.84 -8.56
N PRO A 123 13.00 25.07 -8.37
CA PRO A 123 14.09 25.44 -7.48
C PRO A 123 14.85 26.64 -8.03
N LEU A 124 15.28 27.50 -7.12
CA LEU A 124 15.95 28.78 -7.48
C LEU A 124 17.24 28.93 -6.67
N ASN A 125 18.28 29.40 -7.29
CA ASN A 125 19.47 29.85 -6.59
C ASN A 125 19.29 31.25 -6.00
N GLU A 126 20.29 31.79 -5.32
CA GLU A 126 20.28 33.11 -4.69
C GLU A 126 19.96 34.26 -5.70
N ARG A 127 20.34 34.08 -6.97
CA ARG A 127 20.05 35.05 -8.06
C ARG A 127 18.65 34.86 -8.66
N GLY A 128 17.85 33.96 -8.10
CA GLY A 128 16.51 33.61 -8.60
C GLY A 128 16.55 32.92 -9.96
N LYS A 129 17.56 32.10 -10.23
CA LYS A 129 17.67 31.30 -11.46
C LYS A 129 17.66 29.82 -11.15
N THR A 130 17.02 29.07 -11.98
CA THR A 130 16.94 27.60 -11.91
C THR A 130 18.23 26.95 -12.44
N GLN A 131 18.86 27.54 -13.44
CA GLN A 131 20.15 27.04 -13.96
C GLN A 131 21.21 27.07 -12.85
N ASN A 132 22.02 26.03 -12.77
CA ASN A 132 23.05 25.80 -11.75
C ASN A 132 22.52 25.42 -10.36
N THR A 133 21.22 25.13 -10.23
CA THR A 133 20.73 24.34 -9.10
C THR A 133 21.01 22.86 -9.34
N LYS A 134 21.19 22.10 -8.27
CA LYS A 134 21.27 20.64 -8.31
C LYS A 134 20.46 20.05 -7.16
N GLY A 135 19.81 18.94 -7.42
CA GLY A 135 19.06 18.21 -6.41
C GLY A 135 18.79 16.77 -6.83
N THR A 136 18.33 15.98 -5.89
CA THR A 136 17.98 14.58 -6.10
C THR A 136 16.49 14.39 -5.82
N VAL A 137 15.80 13.74 -6.75
CA VAL A 137 14.42 13.24 -6.56
C VAL A 137 14.51 11.85 -5.98
N HIS A 138 14.08 11.68 -4.72
CA HIS A 138 14.12 10.42 -3.98
C HIS A 138 12.88 9.55 -4.26
N ALA A 139 11.72 10.18 -4.38
CA ALA A 139 10.46 9.51 -4.69
C ALA A 139 9.53 10.43 -5.48
N ASN A 140 8.74 9.85 -6.36
CA ASN A 140 7.70 10.51 -7.13
C ASN A 140 6.52 9.56 -7.36
N GLN A 141 5.39 10.10 -7.77
CA GLN A 141 4.22 9.30 -8.13
C GLN A 141 4.52 8.37 -9.31
N ILE A 142 4.01 7.14 -9.23
CA ILE A 142 3.99 6.15 -10.31
C ILE A 142 2.53 5.73 -10.50
N GLY A 143 2.00 5.86 -11.73
CA GLY A 143 0.62 5.52 -12.04
C GLY A 143 -0.37 6.19 -11.07
N THR A 144 -1.29 5.43 -10.52
CA THR A 144 -2.36 5.89 -9.62
C THR A 144 -1.96 5.91 -8.13
N ARG A 145 -0.68 5.67 -7.78
CA ARG A 145 -0.21 5.78 -6.40
C ARG A 145 -0.36 7.20 -5.87
N SER A 146 0.01 7.39 -4.62
CA SER A 146 -0.08 8.69 -3.95
C SER A 146 0.61 9.81 -4.73
N GLY A 147 -0.01 10.97 -4.80
CA GLY A 147 0.51 12.17 -5.45
C GLY A 147 1.70 12.80 -4.70
N LEU A 148 2.70 11.99 -4.36
CA LEU A 148 3.87 12.41 -3.59
C LEU A 148 5.08 12.71 -4.48
N LEU A 149 5.90 13.66 -3.99
CA LEU A 149 7.21 13.98 -4.54
C LEU A 149 8.13 14.32 -3.36
N PHE A 150 9.19 13.54 -3.19
CA PHE A 150 10.22 13.78 -2.19
C PHE A 150 11.55 14.05 -2.86
N PHE A 151 12.14 15.21 -2.58
CA PHE A 151 13.39 15.62 -3.20
C PHE A 151 14.23 16.51 -2.27
N SER A 152 15.52 16.60 -2.53
CA SER A 152 16.45 17.46 -1.81
C SER A 152 17.16 18.44 -2.75
N LEU A 153 17.55 19.60 -2.19
CA LEU A 153 18.38 20.61 -2.83
C LEU A 153 19.82 20.44 -2.36
N GLU A 154 20.70 20.10 -3.29
CA GLU A 154 22.11 19.83 -3.03
C GLU A 154 23.00 21.04 -3.39
N LYS A 155 22.53 21.85 -4.35
CA LYS A 155 23.28 23.07 -4.75
C LYS A 155 22.31 24.22 -5.04
N PRO A 156 22.25 25.26 -4.17
CA PRO A 156 22.89 25.26 -2.84
C PRO A 156 22.40 24.11 -1.98
N GLU A 157 23.25 23.58 -1.09
CA GLU A 157 22.81 22.61 -0.10
C GLU A 157 21.91 23.34 0.88
N THR A 158 20.62 23.02 0.87
CA THR A 158 19.60 23.82 1.53
C THR A 158 18.73 22.96 2.44
N GLY A 159 18.26 21.82 1.94
CA GLY A 159 17.34 20.96 2.65
C GLY A 159 16.56 20.04 1.72
N SER A 160 15.47 19.53 2.22
CA SER A 160 14.57 18.67 1.46
C SER A 160 13.13 19.16 1.51
N VAL A 161 12.33 18.69 0.56
CA VAL A 161 10.91 18.97 0.43
C VAL A 161 10.14 17.67 0.25
N PHE A 162 9.12 17.50 1.06
CA PHE A 162 8.10 16.48 0.86
C PHE A 162 6.82 17.18 0.40
N TYR A 163 6.49 17.00 -0.88
CA TYR A 163 5.33 17.56 -1.53
C TYR A 163 4.29 16.46 -1.73
N PHE A 164 3.05 16.71 -1.34
CA PHE A 164 1.96 15.76 -1.45
C PHE A 164 0.72 16.45 -2.01
N GLN A 165 0.21 15.93 -3.13
CA GLN A 165 -1.09 16.32 -3.69
C GLN A 165 -2.17 15.33 -3.25
N ASN A 166 -3.21 15.85 -2.62
CA ASN A 166 -4.43 15.09 -2.33
C ASN A 166 -5.23 14.92 -3.64
N LEU A 167 -4.98 13.84 -4.34
CA LEU A 167 -5.59 13.57 -5.64
C LEU A 167 -7.10 13.33 -5.58
N THR A 168 -7.67 13.08 -4.39
CA THR A 168 -9.13 13.00 -4.20
C THR A 168 -9.85 14.27 -4.69
N THR A 169 -9.20 15.42 -4.60
CA THR A 169 -9.79 16.70 -5.00
C THR A 169 -9.92 16.85 -6.52
N LEU A 170 -9.18 16.07 -7.29
CA LEU A 170 -9.23 16.05 -8.75
C LEU A 170 -10.41 15.23 -9.32
N ASN A 171 -11.19 14.56 -8.49
CA ASN A 171 -12.26 13.67 -8.96
C ASN A 171 -13.24 14.37 -9.91
N LYS A 172 -13.72 15.59 -9.56
CA LYS A 172 -14.64 16.35 -10.43
C LYS A 172 -13.99 16.74 -11.76
N TYR A 173 -12.71 17.09 -11.74
CA TYR A 173 -11.95 17.38 -12.96
C TYR A 173 -11.82 16.14 -13.84
N CYS A 174 -11.37 15.01 -13.27
CA CYS A 174 -11.17 13.77 -13.99
C CYS A 174 -12.48 13.21 -14.55
N GLU A 175 -13.59 13.28 -13.80
CA GLU A 175 -14.92 12.87 -14.27
C GLU A 175 -15.38 13.75 -15.45
N ALA A 176 -15.26 15.07 -15.34
CA ALA A 176 -15.70 16.00 -16.40
C ALA A 176 -14.88 15.86 -17.68
N THR A 177 -13.60 15.54 -17.58
CA THR A 177 -12.66 15.47 -18.71
C THR A 177 -12.38 14.06 -19.21
N GLU A 178 -12.93 13.04 -18.55
CA GLU A 178 -12.64 11.60 -18.79
C GLU A 178 -11.12 11.34 -18.79
N THR A 179 -10.43 11.88 -17.79
CA THR A 179 -8.98 11.70 -17.58
C THR A 179 -8.69 10.98 -16.28
N SER A 180 -7.43 10.72 -15.98
CA SER A 180 -6.96 10.03 -14.78
C SER A 180 -6.05 10.91 -13.94
N ALA A 181 -6.07 10.73 -12.62
CA ALA A 181 -5.14 11.33 -11.68
C ALA A 181 -3.76 10.62 -11.64
N GLY A 182 -3.55 9.60 -12.46
CA GLY A 182 -2.28 8.87 -12.55
C GLY A 182 -1.15 9.72 -13.16
N ASP A 183 0.09 9.54 -12.67
CA ASP A 183 1.33 10.17 -13.19
C ASP A 183 1.33 11.70 -13.26
N LEU A 184 0.55 12.37 -12.41
CA LEU A 184 0.47 13.82 -12.40
C LEU A 184 1.62 14.47 -11.65
N VAL A 185 2.13 13.84 -10.59
CA VAL A 185 3.13 14.40 -9.68
C VAL A 185 4.49 13.74 -9.91
N GLY A 186 5.52 14.57 -10.14
CA GLY A 186 6.88 14.09 -10.40
C GLY A 186 7.69 15.10 -11.18
N GLY A 187 8.45 14.66 -12.16
CA GLY A 187 9.29 15.45 -13.02
C GLY A 187 10.76 15.11 -12.94
N THR A 188 11.54 15.75 -13.76
CA THR A 188 13.00 15.70 -13.75
C THR A 188 13.56 17.01 -13.30
N TRP A 189 14.64 16.99 -12.50
CA TRP A 189 15.29 18.19 -12.06
C TRP A 189 15.68 19.07 -13.25
N PRO A 190 15.40 20.39 -13.23
CA PRO A 190 14.82 21.14 -12.12
C PRO A 190 13.31 21.46 -12.29
N GLU A 191 12.58 20.75 -13.13
CA GLU A 191 11.16 21.00 -13.39
C GLU A 191 10.32 19.90 -12.73
N LEU A 192 9.82 20.21 -11.54
CA LEU A 192 9.19 19.27 -10.64
C LEU A 192 7.73 19.63 -10.33
N GLY A 193 7.02 18.73 -9.65
CA GLY A 193 5.70 18.98 -9.10
C GLY A 193 4.56 18.41 -9.94
N MET A 194 3.39 19.04 -9.83
CA MET A 194 2.16 18.58 -10.45
C MET A 194 1.93 19.22 -11.83
N LYS A 195 1.35 18.44 -12.74
CA LYS A 195 0.74 18.89 -14.00
C LYS A 195 -0.73 18.43 -14.01
N LEU A 196 -1.64 19.14 -14.68
CA LEU A 196 -2.99 18.67 -14.92
C LEU A 196 -3.05 17.74 -16.15
N PRO A 197 -3.98 16.78 -16.17
CA PRO A 197 -4.29 16.04 -17.39
C PRO A 197 -4.80 16.98 -18.49
N VAL A 198 -4.41 16.72 -19.73
CA VAL A 198 -4.90 17.43 -20.89
C VAL A 198 -6.36 17.06 -21.14
N THR A 199 -7.23 18.06 -21.35
CA THR A 199 -8.63 17.81 -21.66
C THR A 199 -8.80 17.28 -23.09
N LYS A 200 -9.78 16.37 -23.29
CA LYS A 200 -10.17 15.94 -24.63
C LYS A 200 -11.01 17.03 -25.31
N ALA A 201 -10.97 17.12 -26.63
CA ALA A 201 -11.67 18.16 -27.40
C ALA A 201 -13.20 18.14 -27.20
N ASP A 202 -13.78 16.97 -26.97
CA ASP A 202 -15.20 16.74 -26.71
C ASP A 202 -15.59 16.75 -25.24
N LYS A 203 -14.61 16.93 -24.33
CA LYS A 203 -14.78 16.94 -22.86
C LYS A 203 -14.14 18.21 -22.25
N PRO A 204 -14.64 19.41 -22.59
CA PRO A 204 -14.13 20.64 -21.97
C PRO A 204 -14.62 20.78 -20.53
N LEU A 205 -13.90 21.56 -19.75
CA LEU A 205 -14.39 22.08 -18.47
C LEU A 205 -15.57 23.01 -18.75
N LYS A 206 -16.67 22.86 -18.00
CA LYS A 206 -17.91 23.61 -18.25
C LYS A 206 -17.86 25.02 -17.67
N ALA A 207 -18.38 25.97 -18.44
CA ALA A 207 -18.53 27.37 -18.03
C ALA A 207 -19.31 27.48 -16.72
N GLY A 208 -18.79 28.26 -15.77
CA GLY A 208 -19.42 28.52 -14.48
C GLY A 208 -19.32 27.38 -13.46
N GLU A 209 -18.81 26.21 -13.84
CA GLU A 209 -18.55 25.11 -12.95
C GLU A 209 -17.21 25.29 -12.19
N GLU A 210 -17.22 24.98 -10.90
CA GLU A 210 -16.03 25.06 -10.06
C GLU A 210 -15.28 23.74 -10.02
N TYR A 211 -13.96 23.78 -10.25
CA TYR A 211 -13.08 22.62 -10.21
C TYR A 211 -11.89 22.89 -9.29
N MET A 212 -11.75 22.08 -8.24
CA MET A 212 -10.50 22.07 -7.47
C MET A 212 -9.45 21.34 -8.29
N ILE A 213 -8.31 22.00 -8.51
CA ILE A 213 -7.23 21.49 -9.36
C ILE A 213 -5.93 21.25 -8.61
N SER A 214 -5.82 21.68 -7.36
CA SER A 214 -4.68 21.44 -6.49
C SER A 214 -5.11 21.48 -5.04
N ASP A 215 -4.60 20.55 -4.24
CA ASP A 215 -4.66 20.52 -2.77
C ASP A 215 -3.32 19.97 -2.29
N ALA A 216 -2.34 20.86 -2.18
CA ALA A 216 -0.95 20.52 -1.94
C ALA A 216 -0.54 20.76 -0.50
N TYR A 217 0.04 19.75 0.12
CA TYR A 217 0.75 19.80 1.40
C TYR A 217 2.25 19.85 1.11
N VAL A 218 2.94 20.84 1.65
CA VAL A 218 4.37 21.04 1.43
C VAL A 218 5.08 21.07 2.77
N LEU A 219 5.81 20.01 3.08
CA LEU A 219 6.63 19.91 4.27
C LEU A 219 8.08 20.21 3.93
N LEU A 220 8.69 21.12 4.68
CA LEU A 220 10.04 21.62 4.49
C LEU A 220 10.98 21.02 5.53
N SER A 221 12.23 20.79 5.16
CA SER A 221 13.25 20.31 6.09
C SER A 221 14.61 20.98 5.79
N LEU A 222 15.36 21.29 6.84
CA LEU A 222 16.76 21.72 6.73
C LEU A 222 17.72 20.56 6.44
N LYS A 223 17.23 19.30 6.53
CA LYS A 223 18.06 18.11 6.35
C LYS A 223 18.04 17.63 4.92
N VAL A 224 19.23 17.40 4.37
CA VAL A 224 19.44 16.64 3.14
C VAL A 224 19.83 15.22 3.57
N PRO A 225 19.07 14.18 3.18
CA PRO A 225 19.43 12.80 3.53
C PRO A 225 20.76 12.42 2.83
N ARG A 226 21.68 11.84 3.57
CA ARG A 226 23.03 11.51 3.10
C ARG A 226 23.17 10.08 2.60
N ASP A 227 22.24 9.23 3.01
CA ASP A 227 22.19 7.82 2.64
C ASP A 227 20.74 7.33 2.56
N ASN A 228 20.55 6.10 2.09
CA ASN A 228 19.24 5.48 1.92
C ASN A 228 18.48 5.29 3.24
N TYR A 229 19.17 5.16 4.36
CA TYR A 229 18.56 4.96 5.68
C TYR A 229 17.98 6.25 6.22
N GLN A 230 18.75 7.33 6.16
CA GLN A 230 18.25 8.66 6.52
C GLN A 230 17.10 9.07 5.60
N MET A 231 17.20 8.78 4.29
CA MET A 231 16.18 9.06 3.31
C MET A 231 14.88 8.32 3.62
N SER A 232 14.91 7.02 3.91
CA SER A 232 13.72 6.23 4.21
C SER A 232 13.05 6.64 5.53
N GLN A 233 13.83 6.92 6.58
CA GLN A 233 13.32 7.40 7.86
C GLN A 233 12.68 8.79 7.72
N GLN A 234 13.34 9.70 7.01
CA GLN A 234 12.80 11.03 6.75
C GLN A 234 11.52 10.95 5.91
N PHE A 235 11.49 10.10 4.88
CA PHE A 235 10.30 9.83 4.07
C PHE A 235 9.11 9.37 4.93
N MET A 236 9.31 8.38 5.81
CA MET A 236 8.22 7.86 6.66
C MET A 236 7.73 8.89 7.67
N ASN A 237 8.63 9.66 8.27
CA ASN A 237 8.25 10.71 9.22
C ASN A 237 7.43 11.81 8.51
N HIS A 238 7.89 12.29 7.36
CA HIS A 238 7.17 13.30 6.59
C HIS A 238 5.82 12.77 6.05
N LEU A 239 5.77 11.52 5.61
CA LEU A 239 4.52 10.89 5.20
C LEU A 239 3.53 10.82 6.38
N ALA A 240 3.98 10.46 7.57
CA ALA A 240 3.13 10.40 8.76
C ALA A 240 2.62 11.80 9.16
N ASP A 241 3.48 12.83 9.12
CA ASP A 241 3.08 14.20 9.41
C ASP A 241 2.01 14.71 8.44
N VAL A 242 2.20 14.47 7.14
CA VAL A 242 1.20 14.82 6.12
C VAL A 242 -0.07 13.97 6.28
N TYR A 243 0.07 12.66 6.53
CA TYR A 243 -1.05 11.73 6.73
C TYR A 243 -2.00 12.18 7.85
N LEU A 244 -1.46 12.70 8.95
CA LEU A 244 -2.26 13.24 10.06
C LEU A 244 -3.16 14.40 9.64
N LEU A 245 -2.73 15.19 8.66
CA LEU A 245 -3.45 16.36 8.16
C LEU A 245 -4.41 16.05 7.00
N LEU A 246 -4.22 14.93 6.31
CA LEU A 246 -5.08 14.55 5.19
C LEU A 246 -6.51 14.27 5.66
N PRO A 247 -7.53 14.68 4.90
CA PRO A 247 -8.88 14.16 5.06
C PRO A 247 -8.86 12.67 4.71
N LYS A 248 -9.29 11.85 5.67
CA LYS A 248 -9.35 10.39 5.53
C LYS A 248 -10.79 9.95 5.34
N PRO A 249 -11.08 9.00 4.42
CA PRO A 249 -12.41 8.44 4.31
C PRO A 249 -12.77 7.66 5.59
N ASP A 250 -14.05 7.67 5.93
CA ASP A 250 -14.57 6.84 7.00
C ASP A 250 -14.49 5.36 6.60
N THR A 251 -14.28 4.50 7.59
CA THR A 251 -14.39 3.04 7.45
C THR A 251 -15.74 2.58 7.97
N GLU A 252 -16.17 1.38 7.59
CA GLU A 252 -17.38 0.76 8.09
C GLU A 252 -17.11 -0.65 8.65
N TYR A 253 -17.99 -1.13 9.51
CA TYR A 253 -17.94 -2.51 9.96
C TYR A 253 -18.42 -3.44 8.83
N HIS A 254 -17.61 -4.45 8.54
CA HIS A 254 -17.97 -5.53 7.64
C HIS A 254 -18.10 -6.83 8.45
N ASP A 255 -19.18 -7.60 8.23
CA ASP A 255 -19.35 -8.91 8.84
C ASP A 255 -18.42 -9.93 8.16
N TRP A 256 -17.12 -9.85 8.48
CA TRP A 256 -16.11 -10.72 7.92
C TRP A 256 -16.34 -12.22 8.22
N PRO A 257 -16.87 -12.63 9.38
CA PRO A 257 -17.31 -14.01 9.59
C PRO A 257 -18.36 -14.47 8.56
N ASP A 258 -19.36 -13.66 8.25
CA ASP A 258 -20.36 -13.98 7.21
C ASP A 258 -19.74 -14.03 5.80
N ILE A 259 -18.87 -13.06 5.45
CA ILE A 259 -18.11 -13.07 4.18
C ILE A 259 -17.27 -14.35 4.08
N LEU A 260 -16.56 -14.71 5.14
CA LEU A 260 -15.75 -15.91 5.21
C LEU A 260 -16.57 -17.17 4.95
N HIS A 261 -17.69 -17.35 5.66
CA HIS A 261 -18.54 -18.54 5.50
C HIS A 261 -19.13 -18.64 4.08
N LYS A 262 -19.52 -17.53 3.47
CA LYS A 262 -19.96 -17.50 2.07
C LYS A 262 -18.85 -17.89 1.11
N GLY A 263 -17.65 -17.30 1.29
CA GLY A 263 -16.47 -17.63 0.47
C GLY A 263 -16.05 -19.09 0.63
N LEU A 264 -16.08 -19.64 1.86
CA LEU A 264 -15.76 -21.04 2.11
C LEU A 264 -16.79 -21.97 1.45
N ASN A 265 -18.08 -21.66 1.58
CA ASN A 265 -19.13 -22.43 0.93
C ASN A 265 -18.96 -22.46 -0.61
N ASP A 266 -18.64 -21.32 -1.21
CA ASP A 266 -18.43 -21.22 -2.65
C ASP A 266 -17.15 -21.95 -3.09
N LEU A 267 -16.08 -21.82 -2.30
CA LEU A 267 -14.82 -22.56 -2.52
C LEU A 267 -15.05 -24.07 -2.49
N GLU A 268 -15.81 -24.60 -1.51
CA GLU A 268 -16.07 -26.02 -1.34
C GLU A 268 -16.97 -26.59 -2.46
N ASN A 269 -18.00 -25.85 -2.86
CA ASN A 269 -19.10 -26.39 -3.67
C ASN A 269 -19.04 -25.97 -5.15
N HIS A 270 -18.31 -24.90 -5.52
CA HIS A 270 -18.28 -24.45 -6.88
C HIS A 270 -17.24 -25.20 -7.72
N LYS A 271 -17.70 -25.88 -8.77
CA LYS A 271 -16.84 -26.72 -9.64
C LYS A 271 -15.70 -25.93 -10.31
N GLY A 272 -15.91 -24.66 -10.61
CA GLY A 272 -14.90 -23.80 -11.23
C GLY A 272 -13.69 -23.54 -10.34
N CYS A 273 -13.79 -23.76 -9.02
CA CYS A 273 -12.65 -23.64 -8.11
C CYS A 273 -11.71 -24.85 -8.16
N TRP A 274 -12.12 -25.98 -8.72
CA TRP A 274 -11.41 -27.25 -8.62
C TRP A 274 -11.15 -27.90 -9.97
N GLN A 275 -10.02 -28.58 -10.08
CA GLN A 275 -9.78 -29.59 -11.11
C GLN A 275 -9.31 -30.91 -10.51
N TYR A 276 -9.71 -32.00 -11.16
CA TYR A 276 -9.39 -33.37 -10.72
C TYR A 276 -8.28 -33.95 -11.61
N VAL A 277 -7.18 -34.40 -10.97
CA VAL A 277 -5.99 -34.95 -11.66
C VAL A 277 -5.51 -36.17 -10.89
N ASP A 278 -5.41 -37.31 -11.55
CA ASP A 278 -4.80 -38.56 -11.04
C ASP A 278 -5.29 -38.97 -9.64
N GLY A 279 -6.57 -38.85 -9.38
CA GLY A 279 -7.18 -39.29 -8.11
C GLY A 279 -7.27 -38.21 -7.04
N HIS A 280 -6.73 -37.00 -7.26
CA HIS A 280 -6.75 -35.88 -6.33
C HIS A 280 -7.47 -34.66 -6.90
N SER A 281 -8.03 -33.84 -6.02
CA SER A 281 -8.61 -32.55 -6.36
C SER A 281 -7.65 -31.42 -5.98
N TYR A 282 -7.48 -30.48 -6.89
CA TYR A 282 -6.61 -29.31 -6.73
C TYR A 282 -7.40 -28.04 -7.00
N LEU A 283 -7.08 -26.95 -6.33
CA LEU A 283 -7.62 -25.63 -6.64
C LEU A 283 -7.06 -25.13 -7.97
N ASN A 284 -7.94 -24.56 -8.79
CA ASN A 284 -7.56 -23.71 -9.91
C ASN A 284 -7.03 -22.37 -9.36
N ALA A 285 -6.14 -21.72 -10.07
CA ALA A 285 -5.73 -20.35 -9.74
C ALA A 285 -6.91 -19.36 -9.92
N TYR A 286 -7.67 -19.51 -10.99
CA TYR A 286 -8.84 -18.68 -11.31
C TYR A 286 -10.06 -19.53 -11.53
N VAL A 287 -11.24 -18.95 -11.25
CA VAL A 287 -12.54 -19.65 -11.44
C VAL A 287 -12.68 -20.11 -12.90
N SER A 288 -12.98 -21.40 -13.09
CA SER A 288 -13.15 -22.06 -14.38
C SER A 288 -11.90 -22.10 -15.28
N ASP A 289 -10.72 -21.86 -14.76
CA ASP A 289 -9.47 -22.05 -15.51
C ASP A 289 -9.01 -23.51 -15.45
N TYR A 290 -9.50 -24.32 -16.38
CA TYR A 290 -9.10 -25.72 -16.53
C TYR A 290 -7.91 -25.93 -17.49
N LYS A 291 -7.40 -24.87 -18.10
CA LYS A 291 -6.29 -24.95 -19.05
C LYS A 291 -4.94 -24.91 -18.36
N THR A 292 -4.83 -24.08 -17.32
CA THR A 292 -3.61 -23.94 -16.54
C THR A 292 -3.48 -25.13 -15.59
N PRO A 293 -2.31 -25.78 -15.51
CA PRO A 293 -2.05 -26.81 -14.52
C PRO A 293 -2.20 -26.26 -13.09
N PRO A 294 -2.57 -27.10 -12.08
CA PRO A 294 -2.54 -26.70 -10.69
C PRO A 294 -1.15 -26.22 -10.26
N GLU A 295 -1.13 -25.22 -9.39
CA GLU A 295 0.08 -24.63 -8.82
C GLU A 295 0.21 -24.92 -7.33
N SER A 296 1.40 -25.27 -6.86
CA SER A 296 1.69 -25.53 -5.44
C SER A 296 1.41 -24.33 -4.55
N MET A 297 1.75 -23.11 -5.04
CA MET A 297 1.50 -21.86 -4.34
C MET A 297 0.00 -21.65 -4.11
N VAL A 298 -0.85 -21.92 -5.11
CA VAL A 298 -2.31 -21.77 -5.03
C VAL A 298 -2.91 -22.63 -3.92
N GLN A 299 -2.48 -23.90 -3.82
CA GLN A 299 -2.95 -24.79 -2.76
C GLN A 299 -2.59 -24.26 -1.38
N LEU A 300 -1.33 -23.83 -1.21
CA LEU A 300 -0.79 -23.36 0.06
C LEU A 300 -1.30 -21.97 0.46
N ALA A 301 -1.60 -21.11 -0.51
CA ALA A 301 -2.18 -19.78 -0.28
C ALA A 301 -3.55 -19.83 0.39
N VAL A 302 -4.30 -20.90 0.15
CA VAL A 302 -5.61 -21.15 0.80
C VAL A 302 -5.45 -21.99 2.06
N LEU A 303 -4.64 -23.04 2.01
CA LEU A 303 -4.46 -23.99 3.12
C LEU A 303 -3.97 -23.31 4.40
N LEU A 304 -2.95 -22.46 4.32
CA LEU A 304 -2.36 -21.81 5.50
C LEU A 304 -3.36 -20.91 6.23
N PRO A 305 -4.03 -19.93 5.60
CA PRO A 305 -5.00 -19.10 6.31
C PRO A 305 -6.26 -19.87 6.73
N LEU A 306 -6.66 -20.91 6.01
CA LEU A 306 -7.76 -21.79 6.44
C LEU A 306 -7.40 -22.53 7.73
N LYS A 307 -6.16 -23.00 7.89
CA LYS A 307 -5.69 -23.57 9.16
C LYS A 307 -5.59 -22.54 10.28
N ASP A 308 -5.20 -21.31 9.98
CA ASP A 308 -5.25 -20.21 10.96
C ASP A 308 -6.69 -20.01 11.45
N PHE A 309 -7.67 -20.03 10.54
CA PHE A 309 -9.09 -19.92 10.88
C PHE A 309 -9.59 -21.11 11.69
N ASP A 310 -9.26 -22.35 11.32
CA ASP A 310 -9.63 -23.56 12.08
C ASP A 310 -9.11 -23.49 13.52
N ASN A 311 -7.84 -23.12 13.69
CA ASN A 311 -7.25 -22.96 15.02
C ASN A 311 -7.95 -21.86 15.84
N TRP A 312 -8.42 -20.81 15.19
CA TRP A 312 -9.15 -19.72 15.83
C TRP A 312 -10.62 -20.10 16.09
N SER A 313 -11.32 -20.68 15.11
CA SER A 313 -12.75 -21.02 15.24
C SER A 313 -12.99 -22.18 16.22
N GLY A 314 -12.11 -23.17 16.22
CA GLY A 314 -12.33 -24.46 16.84
C GLY A 314 -13.36 -25.29 16.08
N GLU A 315 -13.80 -24.84 14.92
CA GLU A 315 -14.57 -25.62 13.94
C GLU A 315 -13.62 -26.54 13.18
N ASN A 316 -14.16 -27.54 12.52
CA ASN A 316 -13.34 -28.55 11.85
C ASN A 316 -13.67 -28.54 10.35
N HIS A 317 -12.89 -27.82 9.55
CA HIS A 317 -13.00 -27.80 8.09
C HIS A 317 -12.09 -28.86 7.46
N THR A 318 -12.08 -30.03 8.07
CA THR A 318 -11.15 -31.13 7.79
C THR A 318 -11.20 -31.57 6.34
N SER A 319 -12.37 -31.60 5.71
CA SER A 319 -12.51 -32.11 4.32
C SER A 319 -11.71 -31.31 3.30
N VAL A 320 -11.77 -29.96 3.35
CA VAL A 320 -11.00 -29.10 2.45
C VAL A 320 -9.51 -29.17 2.78
N ILE A 321 -9.18 -29.12 4.05
CA ILE A 321 -7.80 -29.21 4.56
C ILE A 321 -7.16 -30.54 4.13
N GLU A 322 -7.85 -31.67 4.35
CA GLU A 322 -7.38 -33.01 3.95
C GLU A 322 -7.21 -33.07 2.42
N THR A 323 -8.20 -32.58 1.64
CA THR A 323 -8.11 -32.56 0.17
C THR A 323 -6.88 -31.80 -0.31
N LEU A 324 -6.60 -30.64 0.26
CA LEU A 324 -5.42 -29.84 -0.11
C LEU A 324 -4.11 -30.53 0.33
N HIS A 325 -4.08 -31.11 1.53
CA HIS A 325 -2.93 -31.85 2.03
C HIS A 325 -2.58 -33.08 1.19
N ASP A 326 -3.58 -33.88 0.82
CA ASP A 326 -3.40 -35.12 0.05
C ASP A 326 -2.74 -34.86 -1.32
N GLY A 327 -2.95 -33.67 -1.88
CA GLY A 327 -2.37 -33.28 -3.16
C GLY A 327 -0.95 -32.69 -3.08
N LEU A 328 -0.50 -32.20 -1.90
CA LEU A 328 0.75 -31.44 -1.80
C LEU A 328 2.01 -32.24 -2.16
N GLU A 329 2.08 -33.52 -1.74
CA GLU A 329 3.25 -34.35 -2.02
C GLU A 329 3.47 -34.58 -3.53
N ASN A 330 2.42 -34.44 -4.36
CA ASN A 330 2.48 -34.61 -5.81
C ASN A 330 3.22 -33.46 -6.52
N PHE A 331 3.48 -32.35 -5.83
CA PHE A 331 4.32 -31.27 -6.33
C PHE A 331 5.82 -31.44 -6.00
N TYR A 332 6.18 -32.49 -5.25
CA TYR A 332 7.57 -32.74 -4.92
C TYR A 332 8.29 -33.50 -6.02
N ASP A 333 9.36 -32.92 -6.56
CA ASP A 333 10.23 -33.57 -7.55
C ASP A 333 11.42 -34.21 -6.84
N GLU A 334 11.45 -35.56 -6.86
CA GLU A 334 12.51 -36.37 -6.23
C GLU A 334 13.90 -36.15 -6.88
N GLN A 335 13.97 -35.79 -8.16
CA GLN A 335 15.26 -35.61 -8.86
C GLN A 335 15.85 -34.24 -8.53
N LEU A 336 15.02 -33.20 -8.45
CA LEU A 336 15.43 -31.87 -8.03
C LEU A 336 15.60 -31.79 -6.51
N GLY A 337 14.86 -32.59 -5.75
CA GLY A 337 14.80 -32.53 -4.29
C GLY A 337 14.11 -31.26 -3.80
N THR A 338 12.99 -30.87 -4.41
CA THR A 338 12.22 -29.70 -4.02
C THR A 338 10.79 -29.76 -4.53
N ILE A 339 9.91 -28.99 -3.88
CA ILE A 339 8.58 -28.71 -4.42
C ILE A 339 8.70 -27.82 -5.68
N VAL A 340 7.90 -28.14 -6.70
CA VAL A 340 7.87 -27.38 -7.97
C VAL A 340 6.58 -26.56 -8.09
N ARG A 341 6.58 -25.59 -9.01
CA ARG A 341 5.42 -24.71 -9.24
C ARG A 341 4.23 -25.49 -9.77
N TRP A 342 4.41 -26.11 -10.93
CA TRP A 342 3.35 -26.79 -11.67
C TRP A 342 3.20 -28.24 -11.24
N LEU A 343 1.95 -28.75 -11.21
CA LEU A 343 1.72 -30.17 -10.96
C LEU A 343 2.37 -31.01 -12.07
N PRO A 344 3.39 -31.87 -11.79
CA PRO A 344 4.13 -32.60 -12.81
C PRO A 344 3.25 -33.42 -13.73
N ALA A 345 2.18 -34.02 -13.20
CA ALA A 345 1.21 -34.83 -13.98
C ALA A 345 0.45 -34.05 -15.06
N LYS A 346 0.53 -32.70 -15.06
CA LYS A 346 -0.12 -31.81 -16.02
C LYS A 346 0.83 -30.84 -16.72
N GLU A 347 2.12 -30.95 -16.49
CA GLU A 347 3.12 -30.03 -17.05
C GLU A 347 3.10 -30.00 -18.59
N GLU A 348 2.69 -31.09 -19.24
CA GLU A 348 2.49 -31.15 -20.70
C GLU A 348 1.43 -30.21 -21.23
N ASN A 349 0.51 -29.73 -20.37
CA ASN A 349 -0.54 -28.79 -20.73
C ASN A 349 -0.08 -27.33 -20.71
N LEU A 350 1.16 -27.05 -20.30
CA LEU A 350 1.70 -25.69 -20.33
C LEU A 350 1.73 -25.17 -21.78
N ASP A 351 1.18 -23.98 -21.98
CA ASP A 351 0.90 -23.45 -23.32
C ASP A 351 2.06 -22.67 -23.94
N TRP A 352 3.16 -22.50 -23.20
CA TRP A 352 4.37 -21.77 -23.62
C TRP A 352 4.14 -20.31 -24.01
N SER A 353 2.96 -19.75 -23.68
CA SER A 353 2.59 -18.38 -24.02
C SER A 353 3.47 -17.34 -23.32
N GLU A 354 4.01 -17.71 -22.16
CA GLU A 354 4.86 -16.87 -21.32
C GLU A 354 6.06 -17.70 -20.81
N GLU A 355 7.16 -17.04 -20.43
CA GLU A 355 8.38 -17.73 -19.97
C GLU A 355 8.11 -18.63 -18.77
N GLN A 356 7.32 -18.17 -17.81
CA GLN A 356 6.94 -18.92 -16.62
C GLN A 356 6.01 -20.11 -16.91
N LYS A 357 5.39 -20.18 -18.06
CA LYS A 357 4.54 -21.30 -18.53
C LYS A 357 5.29 -22.30 -19.39
N LYS A 358 6.59 -22.47 -19.13
CA LYS A 358 7.45 -23.48 -19.72
C LYS A 358 7.89 -24.49 -18.66
N PRO A 359 8.04 -25.78 -19.00
CA PRO A 359 8.56 -26.80 -18.09
C PRO A 359 9.89 -26.39 -17.50
N GLU A 360 10.12 -26.76 -16.24
CA GLU A 360 11.38 -26.51 -15.50
C GLU A 360 11.80 -25.04 -15.37
N VAL A 361 11.00 -24.08 -15.80
CA VAL A 361 11.27 -22.66 -15.58
C VAL A 361 10.71 -22.22 -14.23
N MET A 362 11.55 -21.53 -13.47
CA MET A 362 11.21 -21.00 -12.15
C MET A 362 11.56 -19.52 -12.08
N ASP A 363 10.71 -18.75 -11.43
CA ASP A 363 11.07 -17.47 -10.85
C ASP A 363 11.28 -17.58 -9.34
N SER A 364 11.86 -16.56 -8.76
CA SER A 364 12.22 -16.63 -7.35
C SER A 364 11.03 -16.47 -6.42
N TRP A 365 9.95 -15.81 -6.88
CA TRP A 365 8.72 -15.67 -6.13
C TRP A 365 8.03 -17.04 -5.95
N TYR A 366 7.86 -17.81 -7.04
CA TYR A 366 7.31 -19.15 -6.99
C TYR A 366 8.21 -20.17 -6.30
N LEU A 367 9.54 -19.93 -6.26
CA LEU A 367 10.45 -20.75 -5.47
C LEU A 367 10.20 -20.56 -3.96
N HIS A 368 10.03 -19.30 -3.52
CA HIS A 368 10.01 -18.97 -2.09
C HIS A 368 8.62 -19.02 -1.47
N HIS A 369 7.56 -18.57 -2.15
CA HIS A 369 6.23 -18.48 -1.54
C HIS A 369 5.63 -19.81 -1.09
N PRO A 370 5.69 -20.91 -1.86
CA PRO A 370 5.28 -22.22 -1.36
C PRO A 370 6.04 -22.63 -0.10
N LEU A 371 7.35 -22.39 -0.07
CA LEU A 371 8.19 -22.75 1.06
C LEU A 371 7.95 -21.87 2.29
N LEU A 372 7.66 -20.57 2.09
CA LEU A 372 7.22 -19.68 3.17
C LEU A 372 5.90 -20.14 3.79
N ASN A 373 4.97 -20.62 2.98
CA ASN A 373 3.71 -21.18 3.48
C ASN A 373 3.94 -22.51 4.19
N LEU A 374 4.75 -23.41 3.63
CA LEU A 374 5.13 -24.67 4.29
C LEU A 374 5.85 -24.44 5.63
N SER A 375 6.77 -23.46 5.70
CA SER A 375 7.49 -23.17 6.94
C SER A 375 6.56 -22.64 8.04
N ARG A 376 5.57 -21.81 7.70
CA ARG A 376 4.56 -21.32 8.65
C ARG A 376 3.66 -22.46 9.14
N LEU A 377 3.24 -23.36 8.25
CA LEU A 377 2.48 -24.58 8.61
C LEU A 377 3.32 -25.52 9.49
N ALA A 378 4.58 -25.74 9.15
CA ALA A 378 5.50 -26.57 9.94
C ALA A 378 5.68 -26.03 11.37
N LEU A 379 5.82 -24.70 11.53
CA LEU A 379 5.87 -24.05 12.83
C LEU A 379 4.57 -24.20 13.65
N GLN A 380 3.44 -24.47 12.99
CA GLN A 380 2.17 -24.84 13.64
C GLN A 380 2.07 -26.34 13.96
N GLY A 381 3.10 -27.13 13.66
CA GLY A 381 3.16 -28.56 13.93
C GLY A 381 2.64 -29.45 12.79
N ASP A 382 2.48 -28.90 11.58
CA ASP A 382 2.07 -29.65 10.40
C ASP A 382 3.23 -30.52 9.86
N ARG A 383 3.12 -31.84 9.99
CA ARG A 383 4.20 -32.79 9.65
C ARG A 383 4.38 -32.96 8.15
N VAL A 384 3.33 -32.84 7.35
CA VAL A 384 3.42 -32.92 5.88
C VAL A 384 4.18 -31.72 5.37
N ALA A 385 3.80 -30.53 5.83
CA ALA A 385 4.49 -29.29 5.50
C ALA A 385 5.96 -29.32 5.95
N GLU A 386 6.26 -29.82 7.17
CA GLU A 386 7.64 -29.96 7.66
C GLU A 386 8.46 -30.89 6.77
N LYS A 387 7.92 -32.05 6.38
CA LYS A 387 8.58 -33.01 5.50
C LYS A 387 8.94 -32.40 4.15
N LEU A 388 7.97 -31.74 3.48
CA LEU A 388 8.15 -31.09 2.19
C LEU A 388 9.13 -29.93 2.26
N LEU A 389 9.03 -29.10 3.30
CA LEU A 389 9.95 -28.01 3.56
C LEU A 389 11.39 -28.51 3.69
N MET A 390 11.61 -29.45 4.62
CA MET A 390 12.96 -29.95 4.90
C MET A 390 13.54 -30.73 3.71
N GLY A 391 12.69 -31.38 2.92
CA GLY A 391 13.09 -32.01 1.65
C GLY A 391 13.57 -31.00 0.62
N SER A 392 13.02 -29.76 0.62
CA SER A 392 13.29 -28.73 -0.38
C SER A 392 14.44 -27.78 0.00
N ILE A 393 14.80 -27.67 1.27
CA ILE A 393 15.65 -26.59 1.76
C ILE A 393 17.05 -26.58 1.19
N GLU A 394 17.64 -27.77 0.96
CA GLU A 394 18.99 -27.87 0.39
C GLU A 394 19.05 -27.42 -1.08
N TYR A 395 17.99 -27.67 -1.84
CA TYR A 395 17.86 -27.13 -3.20
C TYR A 395 17.83 -25.60 -3.20
N VAL A 396 17.03 -24.99 -2.31
CA VAL A 396 16.92 -23.53 -2.22
C VAL A 396 18.23 -22.89 -1.81
N ILE A 397 18.98 -23.50 -0.88
CA ILE A 397 20.33 -23.05 -0.49
C ILE A 397 21.30 -23.17 -1.69
N LYS A 398 21.21 -24.26 -2.45
CA LYS A 398 22.01 -24.42 -3.68
C LYS A 398 21.75 -23.31 -4.69
N VAL A 399 20.47 -22.96 -4.91
CA VAL A 399 20.06 -21.86 -5.80
C VAL A 399 20.62 -20.52 -5.29
N ALA A 400 20.46 -20.24 -4.00
CA ALA A 400 20.96 -19.01 -3.37
C ALA A 400 22.49 -18.87 -3.54
N HIS A 401 23.23 -19.94 -3.29
CA HIS A 401 24.70 -19.94 -3.44
C HIS A 401 25.12 -19.79 -4.90
N HIS A 402 24.40 -20.45 -5.85
CA HIS A 402 24.71 -20.36 -7.28
C HIS A 402 24.59 -18.92 -7.79
N PHE A 403 23.52 -18.22 -7.39
CA PHE A 403 23.29 -16.83 -7.78
C PHE A 403 23.94 -15.80 -6.83
N GLY A 404 24.70 -16.23 -5.83
CA GLY A 404 25.35 -15.32 -4.88
C GLY A 404 24.37 -14.47 -4.10
N TYR A 405 23.16 -14.97 -3.85
CA TYR A 405 22.00 -14.31 -3.21
C TYR A 405 21.45 -13.11 -4.01
N GLU A 406 21.62 -13.12 -5.33
CA GLU A 406 21.06 -12.12 -6.25
C GLU A 406 20.29 -12.85 -7.36
N TRP A 407 18.98 -12.98 -7.22
CA TRP A 407 18.19 -13.83 -8.10
C TRP A 407 17.86 -13.14 -9.43
N PRO A 408 17.94 -13.90 -10.56
CA PRO A 408 17.40 -13.49 -11.84
C PRO A 408 15.87 -13.60 -11.81
N VAL A 409 15.20 -13.02 -12.82
CA VAL A 409 13.74 -13.14 -12.97
C VAL A 409 13.35 -14.58 -13.31
N PHE A 410 13.97 -15.19 -14.32
CA PHE A 410 13.68 -16.58 -14.69
C PHE A 410 14.97 -17.39 -14.89
N TYR A 411 14.93 -18.63 -14.43
CA TYR A 411 16.00 -19.61 -14.60
C TYR A 411 15.46 -21.02 -14.74
N LYS A 412 16.27 -21.95 -15.30
CA LYS A 412 15.95 -23.38 -15.35
C LYS A 412 16.28 -24.05 -14.03
N MET A 413 15.35 -24.80 -13.45
CA MET A 413 15.53 -25.50 -12.18
C MET A 413 16.62 -26.56 -12.22
N THR A 414 16.75 -27.28 -13.34
CA THR A 414 17.72 -28.40 -13.52
C THR A 414 19.16 -27.94 -13.65
N THR A 415 19.39 -26.87 -14.42
CA THR A 415 20.74 -26.41 -14.77
C THR A 415 21.17 -25.13 -14.09
N LEU A 416 20.23 -24.39 -13.51
CA LEU A 416 20.37 -23.03 -12.98
C LEU A 416 20.81 -22.00 -14.04
N GLU A 417 20.59 -22.32 -15.33
CA GLU A 417 20.81 -21.41 -16.43
C GLU A 417 19.84 -20.22 -16.35
N VAL A 418 20.36 -18.99 -16.41
CA VAL A 418 19.57 -17.77 -16.43
C VAL A 418 18.91 -17.61 -17.79
N LEU A 419 17.58 -17.56 -17.80
CA LEU A 419 16.78 -17.32 -19.00
C LEU A 419 16.41 -15.85 -19.17
N LYS A 420 16.12 -15.17 -18.07
CA LYS A 420 15.87 -13.74 -18.01
C LYS A 420 16.51 -13.18 -16.73
N ALA A 421 17.55 -12.37 -16.90
CA ALA A 421 18.28 -11.81 -15.76
C ALA A 421 17.52 -10.67 -15.07
N GLU A 422 16.91 -9.77 -15.84
CA GLU A 422 16.32 -8.52 -15.37
C GLU A 422 14.88 -8.35 -15.86
N THR A 423 14.08 -7.55 -15.16
CA THR A 423 12.72 -7.17 -15.58
C THR A 423 12.75 -6.33 -16.85
N GLU A 424 13.62 -5.29 -16.84
CA GLU A 424 13.96 -4.42 -17.95
C GLU A 424 15.46 -4.13 -17.87
N GLU A 425 16.08 -3.70 -18.97
CA GLU A 425 17.51 -3.40 -19.03
C GLU A 425 17.92 -2.38 -17.95
N GLY A 426 18.88 -2.76 -17.12
CA GLY A 426 19.39 -1.94 -16.01
C GLY A 426 18.49 -1.88 -14.76
N GLN A 427 17.37 -2.58 -14.75
CA GLN A 427 16.48 -2.62 -13.57
C GLN A 427 16.84 -3.75 -12.58
N GLY A 428 17.63 -4.73 -13.00
CA GLY A 428 18.01 -5.90 -12.21
C GLY A 428 16.92 -6.96 -12.12
N GLY A 429 17.21 -8.00 -11.33
CA GLY A 429 16.28 -9.10 -11.05
C GLY A 429 15.31 -8.75 -9.91
N GLU A 430 14.90 -9.78 -9.20
CA GLU A 430 13.96 -9.66 -8.05
C GLU A 430 14.70 -9.23 -6.78
N LYS A 431 14.83 -7.93 -6.58
CA LYS A 431 15.73 -7.31 -5.59
C LYS A 431 15.34 -7.53 -4.13
N ASP A 432 14.08 -7.82 -3.82
CA ASP A 432 13.58 -8.11 -2.46
C ASP A 432 13.66 -9.60 -2.06
N VAL A 433 13.97 -10.49 -3.01
CA VAL A 433 14.07 -11.93 -2.76
C VAL A 433 15.11 -12.31 -1.70
N PRO A 434 16.29 -11.66 -1.59
CA PRO A 434 17.21 -11.94 -0.49
C PRO A 434 16.58 -11.81 0.89
N GLY A 435 15.64 -10.88 1.05
CA GLY A 435 14.86 -10.72 2.29
C GLY A 435 13.82 -11.82 2.49
N ALA A 436 13.09 -12.23 1.44
CA ALA A 436 12.16 -13.36 1.50
C ALA A 436 12.90 -14.67 1.81
N TYR A 437 14.06 -14.91 1.19
CA TYR A 437 14.94 -16.04 1.53
C TYR A 437 15.42 -15.97 2.98
N ALA A 438 15.83 -14.80 3.47
CA ALA A 438 16.21 -14.61 4.87
C ALA A 438 15.04 -14.95 5.81
N HIS A 439 13.81 -14.59 5.45
CA HIS A 439 12.61 -14.93 6.21
C HIS A 439 12.41 -16.45 6.29
N LEU A 440 12.51 -17.15 5.15
CA LEU A 440 12.47 -18.61 5.09
C LEU A 440 13.53 -19.24 5.99
N MET A 441 14.78 -18.81 5.88
CA MET A 441 15.89 -19.34 6.68
C MET A 441 15.70 -19.10 8.19
N ILE A 442 15.13 -17.95 8.59
CA ILE A 442 14.80 -17.67 9.99
C ILE A 442 13.75 -18.66 10.49
N GLN A 443 12.71 -18.94 9.71
CA GLN A 443 11.66 -19.88 10.10
C GLN A 443 12.21 -21.32 10.21
N VAL A 444 13.07 -21.73 9.28
CA VAL A 444 13.76 -23.03 9.37
C VAL A 444 14.70 -23.11 10.57
N TRP A 445 15.39 -22.02 10.89
CA TRP A 445 16.17 -21.94 12.13
C TRP A 445 15.29 -22.06 13.39
N GLN A 446 14.14 -21.39 13.42
CA GLN A 446 13.19 -21.51 14.54
C GLN A 446 12.66 -22.94 14.69
N LEU A 447 12.41 -23.62 13.59
CA LEU A 447 11.92 -25.01 13.58
C LEU A 447 12.97 -26.01 14.07
N THR A 448 14.23 -25.85 13.61
CA THR A 448 15.30 -26.85 13.80
C THR A 448 16.28 -26.52 14.92
N GLY A 449 16.44 -25.24 15.29
CA GLY A 449 17.49 -24.75 16.17
C GLY A 449 18.90 -24.70 15.54
N ASP A 450 19.06 -25.11 14.26
CA ASP A 450 20.36 -25.13 13.61
C ASP A 450 20.80 -23.74 13.14
N LYS A 451 21.86 -23.22 13.76
CA LYS A 451 22.41 -21.89 13.49
C LYS A 451 22.95 -21.68 12.07
N ARG A 452 23.13 -22.75 11.28
CA ARG A 452 23.53 -22.62 9.87
C ARG A 452 22.49 -21.80 9.09
N TYR A 453 21.19 -22.00 9.38
CA TYR A 453 20.11 -21.27 8.72
C TYR A 453 20.05 -19.80 9.12
N LEU A 454 20.33 -19.48 10.39
CA LEU A 454 20.48 -18.09 10.82
C LEU A 454 21.65 -17.40 10.09
N LYS A 455 22.76 -18.12 9.88
CA LYS A 455 23.90 -17.58 9.11
C LYS A 455 23.55 -17.35 7.64
N GLU A 456 22.77 -18.24 7.02
CA GLU A 456 22.24 -18.07 5.67
C GLU A 456 21.36 -16.82 5.59
N ALA A 457 20.43 -16.64 6.55
CA ALA A 457 19.57 -15.48 6.62
C ALA A 457 20.36 -14.16 6.70
N VAL A 458 21.36 -14.10 7.59
CA VAL A 458 22.25 -12.93 7.75
C VAL A 458 23.01 -12.63 6.46
N THR A 459 23.52 -13.65 5.79
CA THR A 459 24.31 -13.49 4.57
C THR A 459 23.46 -12.93 3.42
N ALA A 460 22.27 -13.49 3.23
CA ALA A 460 21.33 -13.02 2.21
C ALA A 460 20.83 -11.60 2.51
N ALA A 461 20.39 -11.33 3.75
CA ALA A 461 19.85 -10.03 4.14
C ALA A 461 20.81 -8.86 3.89
N ARG A 462 22.12 -9.08 4.00
CA ARG A 462 23.15 -8.06 3.71
C ARG A 462 23.20 -7.65 2.23
N LYS A 463 22.64 -8.46 1.31
CA LYS A 463 22.55 -8.13 -0.11
C LYS A 463 21.52 -7.03 -0.42
N LEU A 464 20.66 -6.72 0.54
CA LEU A 464 19.69 -5.62 0.42
C LEU A 464 20.33 -4.24 0.65
N ASP A 465 21.56 -4.20 1.23
CA ASP A 465 22.26 -2.96 1.47
C ASP A 465 22.63 -2.25 0.16
N GLY A 466 22.41 -0.94 0.12
CA GLY A 466 22.72 -0.10 -1.04
C GLY A 466 21.60 0.01 -2.08
N LEU A 467 20.54 -0.80 -2.02
CA LEU A 467 19.46 -0.79 -3.03
C LEU A 467 18.54 0.43 -2.95
N GLY A 468 18.44 1.08 -1.79
CA GLY A 468 17.49 2.18 -1.60
C GLY A 468 16.05 1.76 -1.91
N PHE A 469 15.25 2.65 -2.48
CA PHE A 469 13.87 2.32 -2.88
C PHE A 469 13.76 1.31 -4.02
N ASP A 470 14.85 0.96 -4.67
CA ASP A 470 14.86 -0.10 -5.68
C ASP A 470 14.79 -1.51 -5.08
N ILE A 471 14.82 -1.62 -3.74
CA ILE A 471 14.59 -2.88 -3.02
C ILE A 471 13.20 -3.47 -3.34
N PHE A 472 12.21 -2.61 -3.62
CA PHE A 472 10.84 -3.03 -3.87
C PHE A 472 10.71 -3.64 -5.26
N TYR A 473 10.43 -4.94 -5.30
CA TYR A 473 10.00 -5.65 -6.49
C TYR A 473 8.53 -6.06 -6.37
N GLN A 474 8.17 -6.74 -5.27
CA GLN A 474 6.81 -7.19 -4.99
C GLN A 474 6.41 -6.89 -3.53
N ALA A 475 5.18 -6.47 -3.31
CA ALA A 475 4.72 -5.96 -2.03
C ALA A 475 4.83 -6.98 -0.89
N ASN A 476 4.42 -8.23 -1.13
CA ASN A 476 4.45 -9.30 -0.14
C ASN A 476 5.87 -9.75 0.19
N ASN A 477 6.76 -9.92 -0.81
CA ASN A 477 8.19 -10.20 -0.57
C ASN A 477 8.83 -9.11 0.29
N THR A 478 8.56 -7.85 -0.03
CA THR A 478 9.09 -6.70 0.71
C THR A 478 8.55 -6.66 2.14
N ALA A 479 7.26 -7.03 2.37
CA ALA A 479 6.67 -7.12 3.70
C ALA A 479 7.29 -8.24 4.55
N PHE A 480 7.53 -9.42 3.98
CA PHE A 480 8.24 -10.49 4.65
C PHE A 480 9.69 -10.13 4.95
N SER A 481 10.35 -9.45 4.01
CA SER A 481 11.71 -8.93 4.20
C SER A 481 11.78 -7.99 5.39
N ALA A 482 10.83 -7.06 5.52
CA ALA A 482 10.77 -6.13 6.66
C ALA A 482 10.70 -6.86 8.01
N GLY A 483 9.84 -7.88 8.12
CA GLY A 483 9.71 -8.70 9.33
C GLY A 483 10.96 -9.52 9.63
N ALA A 484 11.56 -10.14 8.61
CA ALA A 484 12.80 -10.89 8.74
C ALA A 484 13.96 -10.03 9.24
N LEU A 485 14.14 -8.85 8.66
CA LEU A 485 15.18 -7.89 9.04
C LEU A 485 15.00 -7.39 10.48
N LEU A 486 13.77 -7.10 10.89
CA LEU A 486 13.49 -6.75 12.29
C LEU A 486 13.87 -7.89 13.23
N ARG A 487 13.59 -9.14 12.87
CA ARG A 487 13.97 -10.32 13.65
C ARG A 487 15.50 -10.49 13.68
N LEU A 488 16.21 -10.29 12.57
CA LEU A 488 17.67 -10.33 12.55
C LEU A 488 18.28 -9.24 13.44
N TYR A 489 17.72 -8.03 13.46
CA TYR A 489 18.13 -7.00 14.40
C TYR A 489 18.00 -7.47 15.86
N LYS A 490 16.88 -8.08 16.24
CA LYS A 490 16.68 -8.64 17.60
C LYS A 490 17.70 -9.71 17.98
N GLU A 491 18.12 -10.54 17.01
CA GLU A 491 19.07 -11.64 17.26
C GLU A 491 20.53 -11.21 17.24
N THR A 492 20.86 -10.14 16.49
CA THR A 492 22.25 -9.76 16.23
C THR A 492 22.65 -8.41 16.81
N GLU A 493 21.68 -7.57 17.17
CA GLU A 493 21.84 -6.18 17.58
C GLU A 493 22.54 -5.30 16.50
N ASP A 494 22.56 -5.75 15.23
CA ASP A 494 23.16 -5.03 14.12
C ASP A 494 22.16 -4.03 13.54
N GLU A 495 22.39 -2.73 13.76
CA GLU A 495 21.55 -1.62 13.30
C GLU A 495 21.31 -1.62 11.78
N LEU A 496 22.17 -2.25 10.99
CA LEU A 496 21.94 -2.42 9.55
C LEU A 496 20.59 -3.05 9.28
N PHE A 497 20.21 -4.11 10.01
CA PHE A 497 18.97 -4.82 9.79
C PHE A 497 17.74 -4.01 10.18
N LEU A 498 17.81 -3.21 11.24
CA LEU A 498 16.72 -2.29 11.59
C LEU A 498 16.52 -1.23 10.50
N ASN A 499 17.62 -0.66 10.01
CA ASN A 499 17.57 0.34 8.93
C ASN A 499 17.04 -0.24 7.61
N LEU A 500 17.45 -1.45 7.24
CA LEU A 500 16.92 -2.16 6.07
C LEU A 500 15.44 -2.53 6.24
N SER A 501 15.03 -2.89 7.46
CA SER A 501 13.63 -3.13 7.78
C SER A 501 12.79 -1.88 7.56
N TYR A 502 13.25 -0.71 8.02
CA TYR A 502 12.61 0.57 7.75
C TYR A 502 12.57 0.92 6.26
N LEU A 503 13.63 0.61 5.52
CA LEU A 503 13.67 0.83 4.08
C LEU A 503 12.64 -0.02 3.33
N CYS A 504 12.44 -1.28 3.73
CA CYS A 504 11.36 -2.13 3.20
C CYS A 504 9.97 -1.55 3.47
N ILE A 505 9.70 -1.11 4.71
CA ILE A 505 8.44 -0.46 5.07
C ILE A 505 8.23 0.82 4.26
N ALA A 506 9.24 1.68 4.16
CA ALA A 506 9.17 2.90 3.37
C ALA A 506 8.88 2.62 1.89
N SER A 507 9.46 1.55 1.34
CA SER A 507 9.24 1.12 -0.04
C SER A 507 7.80 0.65 -0.28
N ILE A 508 7.19 -0.08 0.67
CA ILE A 508 5.76 -0.43 0.62
C ILE A 508 4.91 0.85 0.67
N LEU A 509 5.18 1.75 1.62
CA LEU A 509 4.42 2.98 1.79
C LEU A 509 4.57 3.97 0.62
N LYS A 510 5.68 3.90 -0.13
CA LYS A 510 5.84 4.59 -1.41
C LYS A 510 4.92 4.03 -2.50
N ASN A 511 4.54 2.75 -2.39
CA ASN A 511 3.77 2.01 -3.40
C ASN A 511 2.28 1.89 -3.06
N VAL A 512 1.74 2.81 -2.25
CA VAL A 512 0.32 2.83 -1.87
C VAL A 512 -0.41 4.02 -2.48
N GLN A 513 -1.74 3.90 -2.56
CA GLN A 513 -2.64 4.97 -2.96
C GLN A 513 -3.26 5.62 -1.72
N LEU A 514 -3.01 6.91 -1.48
CA LEU A 514 -3.57 7.67 -0.35
C LEU A 514 -4.61 8.70 -0.84
N TRP A 515 -5.53 8.26 -1.68
CA TRP A 515 -6.64 9.07 -2.19
C TRP A 515 -7.80 8.18 -2.66
N GLU A 516 -9.00 8.75 -2.67
CA GLU A 516 -10.22 8.08 -3.14
C GLU A 516 -10.50 8.43 -4.60
N CYS A 517 -10.60 7.42 -5.46
CA CYS A 517 -11.08 7.56 -6.82
C CYS A 517 -12.62 7.60 -6.81
N LYS A 518 -13.22 8.72 -7.27
CA LYS A 518 -14.68 8.89 -7.36
C LYS A 518 -15.13 9.24 -8.77
N TYR A 519 -14.41 8.76 -9.78
CA TYR A 519 -14.78 8.87 -11.18
C TYR A 519 -14.78 7.50 -11.86
N GLY A 520 -15.52 7.39 -12.97
CA GLY A 520 -15.63 6.16 -13.73
C GLY A 520 -16.15 4.97 -12.91
N ASN A 521 -15.52 3.81 -13.09
CA ASN A 521 -15.83 2.58 -12.36
C ASN A 521 -15.26 2.62 -10.90
N GLY A 522 -14.14 3.30 -10.69
CA GLY A 522 -13.48 3.41 -9.38
C GLY A 522 -14.33 4.06 -8.28
N LYS A 523 -15.41 4.79 -8.63
CA LYS A 523 -16.33 5.40 -7.66
C LYS A 523 -17.19 4.39 -6.87
N HIS A 524 -17.22 3.12 -7.28
CA HIS A 524 -18.09 2.09 -6.71
C HIS A 524 -17.45 1.29 -5.57
N TYR A 525 -16.17 1.54 -5.28
CA TYR A 525 -15.43 0.86 -4.21
C TYR A 525 -14.36 1.77 -3.60
N PRO A 526 -13.97 1.55 -2.32
CA PRO A 526 -12.89 2.30 -1.69
C PRO A 526 -11.56 2.02 -2.36
N THR A 527 -10.74 3.07 -2.54
CA THR A 527 -9.39 2.95 -3.11
C THR A 527 -8.29 3.43 -2.15
N PHE A 528 -8.68 4.10 -1.07
CA PHE A 528 -7.73 4.66 -0.11
C PHE A 528 -6.88 3.58 0.57
N PHE A 529 -5.59 3.82 0.63
CA PHE A 529 -4.56 2.91 1.14
C PHE A 529 -4.48 1.57 0.39
N ALA A 530 -4.81 1.54 -0.91
CA ALA A 530 -4.58 0.38 -1.76
C ALA A 530 -3.06 0.11 -1.89
N VAL A 531 -2.68 -1.17 -1.80
CA VAL A 531 -1.31 -1.63 -2.02
C VAL A 531 -1.26 -2.34 -3.36
N TYR A 532 -0.36 -1.91 -4.23
CA TYR A 532 -0.18 -2.56 -5.52
C TYR A 532 0.81 -3.71 -5.41
N PRO A 533 0.56 -4.87 -6.07
CA PRO A 533 1.39 -6.06 -5.93
C PRO A 533 2.81 -5.85 -6.45
N LEU A 534 2.97 -5.14 -7.57
CA LEU A 534 4.23 -4.87 -8.23
C LEU A 534 4.46 -3.37 -8.42
N LYS A 535 5.71 -2.98 -8.67
CA LYS A 535 6.11 -1.59 -8.92
C LYS A 535 5.26 -0.92 -10.01
N ASP A 536 5.00 -1.60 -11.10
CA ASP A 536 4.30 -1.04 -12.26
C ASP A 536 2.88 -1.61 -12.45
N ALA A 537 2.39 -2.41 -11.50
CA ALA A 537 1.03 -2.92 -11.53
C ALA A 537 0.01 -1.80 -11.28
N PRO A 538 -0.97 -1.58 -12.18
CA PRO A 538 -1.98 -0.53 -12.00
C PRO A 538 -3.22 -0.99 -11.22
N TYR A 539 -3.19 -2.16 -10.58
CA TYR A 539 -4.35 -2.82 -9.96
C TYR A 539 -3.99 -3.42 -8.60
N THR A 540 -5.01 -3.86 -7.86
CA THR A 540 -4.87 -4.59 -6.60
C THR A 540 -5.06 -6.09 -6.80
N ALA A 541 -4.42 -6.91 -5.96
CA ALA A 541 -4.51 -8.35 -5.98
C ALA A 541 -4.74 -8.87 -4.56
N ALA A 542 -5.75 -9.74 -4.39
CA ALA A 542 -6.19 -10.17 -3.07
C ALA A 542 -5.13 -11.01 -2.33
N TYR A 543 -4.42 -11.88 -3.02
CA TYR A 543 -3.40 -12.72 -2.39
C TYR A 543 -2.21 -11.90 -1.89
N GLU A 544 -1.66 -11.01 -2.70
CA GLU A 544 -0.54 -10.16 -2.29
C GLU A 544 -0.92 -9.24 -1.14
N GLU A 545 -2.13 -8.68 -1.15
CA GLU A 545 -2.61 -7.88 -0.02
C GLU A 545 -2.80 -8.71 1.26
N GLN A 546 -3.27 -9.96 1.15
CA GLN A 546 -3.34 -10.90 2.27
C GLN A 546 -1.96 -11.14 2.89
N GLU A 547 -0.94 -11.37 2.06
CA GLU A 547 0.41 -11.63 2.54
C GLU A 547 1.06 -10.37 3.13
N VAL A 548 0.85 -9.19 2.52
CA VAL A 548 1.25 -7.90 3.11
C VAL A 548 0.58 -7.68 4.46
N TYR A 549 -0.73 -7.90 4.54
CA TYR A 549 -1.50 -7.78 5.77
C TYR A 549 -0.95 -8.71 6.87
N ALA A 550 -0.71 -9.99 6.56
CA ALA A 550 -0.16 -10.96 7.49
C ALA A 550 1.28 -10.60 7.91
N GLY A 551 2.12 -10.17 6.95
CA GLY A 551 3.49 -9.73 7.19
C GLY A 551 3.56 -8.52 8.12
N ILE A 552 2.69 -7.52 7.92
CA ILE A 552 2.61 -6.33 8.77
C ILE A 552 2.11 -6.66 10.18
N HIS A 553 1.12 -7.55 10.32
CA HIS A 553 0.71 -8.03 11.64
C HIS A 553 1.86 -8.69 12.39
N THR A 554 2.63 -9.53 11.72
CA THR A 554 3.81 -10.19 12.29
C THR A 554 4.87 -9.16 12.67
N PHE A 555 5.16 -8.19 11.78
CA PHE A 555 6.09 -7.10 12.06
C PHE A 555 5.71 -6.31 13.32
N LEU A 556 4.46 -5.86 13.42
CA LEU A 556 3.99 -5.08 14.56
C LEU A 556 4.03 -5.88 15.86
N LYS A 557 3.76 -7.19 15.81
CA LYS A 557 3.90 -8.10 16.95
C LYS A 557 5.37 -8.26 17.38
N GLU A 558 6.28 -8.44 16.41
CA GLU A 558 7.73 -8.52 16.70
C GLU A 558 8.29 -7.21 17.24
N ALA A 559 7.71 -6.08 16.86
CA ALA A 559 8.09 -4.75 17.34
C ALA A 559 7.57 -4.40 18.75
N ASP A 560 6.78 -5.27 19.38
CA ASP A 560 6.28 -5.03 20.73
C ASP A 560 7.46 -4.95 21.72
N GLY A 561 7.46 -3.90 22.54
CA GLY A 561 8.53 -3.63 23.50
C GLY A 561 9.81 -3.02 22.91
N MET A 562 9.87 -2.81 21.59
CA MET A 562 10.98 -2.14 20.93
C MET A 562 10.70 -0.65 20.74
N ASP A 563 11.75 0.16 20.77
CA ASP A 563 11.69 1.58 20.39
C ASP A 563 11.86 1.72 18.87
N ILE A 564 10.76 1.51 18.14
CA ILE A 564 10.71 1.74 16.70
C ILE A 564 10.13 3.12 16.39
N LEU A 565 10.39 3.63 15.18
CA LEU A 565 9.87 4.92 14.71
C LEU A 565 8.34 5.02 14.92
N PRO A 566 7.84 6.08 15.58
CA PRO A 566 6.41 6.29 15.79
C PRO A 566 5.62 6.33 14.47
N SER A 567 6.21 6.92 13.41
CA SER A 567 5.65 6.97 12.07
C SER A 567 5.35 5.58 11.50
N VAL A 568 6.19 4.58 11.78
CA VAL A 568 5.99 3.19 11.35
C VAL A 568 4.75 2.59 12.03
N ARG A 569 4.62 2.74 13.36
CA ARG A 569 3.45 2.23 14.10
C ARG A 569 2.16 2.87 13.61
N LEU A 570 2.17 4.19 13.42
CA LEU A 570 1.04 4.96 12.91
C LEU A 570 0.60 4.43 11.54
N LEU A 571 1.51 4.48 10.56
CA LEU A 571 1.17 4.19 9.17
C LEU A 571 0.79 2.72 8.95
N LEU A 572 1.46 1.78 9.62
CA LEU A 572 1.12 0.36 9.48
C LEU A 572 -0.21 -0.01 10.13
N SER A 573 -0.58 0.60 11.26
CA SER A 573 -1.90 0.36 11.86
C SER A 573 -3.03 0.93 11.00
N GLU A 574 -2.83 2.11 10.42
CA GLU A 574 -3.77 2.69 9.46
C GLU A 574 -3.85 1.86 8.17
N LEU A 575 -2.74 1.36 7.66
CA LEU A 575 -2.74 0.46 6.50
C LEU A 575 -3.62 -0.78 6.76
N ILE A 576 -3.48 -1.43 7.90
CA ILE A 576 -4.32 -2.58 8.27
C ILE A 576 -5.80 -2.19 8.31
N LYS A 577 -6.15 -1.08 8.97
CA LYS A 577 -7.53 -0.56 9.04
C LYS A 577 -8.16 -0.40 7.65
N TYR A 578 -7.43 0.21 6.71
CA TYR A 578 -7.96 0.45 5.37
C TYR A 578 -7.93 -0.79 4.47
N ILE A 579 -6.98 -1.72 4.65
CA ILE A 579 -7.00 -3.00 3.94
C ILE A 579 -8.30 -3.74 4.27
N ILE A 580 -8.61 -3.95 5.56
CA ILE A 580 -9.80 -4.72 5.95
C ILE A 580 -11.12 -4.04 5.56
N ASN A 581 -11.14 -2.71 5.42
CA ASN A 581 -12.30 -1.99 4.89
C ASN A 581 -12.42 -2.19 3.37
N ARG A 582 -11.33 -2.00 2.62
CA ARG A 582 -11.32 -2.01 1.16
C ARG A 582 -11.50 -3.41 0.56
N VAL A 583 -10.79 -4.42 1.07
CA VAL A 583 -10.81 -5.77 0.47
C VAL A 583 -12.15 -6.47 0.59
N SER A 584 -13.08 -5.98 1.43
CA SER A 584 -14.46 -6.45 1.46
C SER A 584 -15.19 -6.22 0.12
N TYR A 585 -14.72 -5.26 -0.69
CA TYR A 585 -15.26 -4.95 -2.01
C TYR A 585 -14.61 -5.73 -3.16
N TYR A 586 -13.65 -6.61 -2.89
CA TYR A 586 -13.06 -7.44 -3.93
C TYR A 586 -13.97 -8.59 -4.37
N TYR A 587 -15.07 -8.82 -3.67
CA TYR A 587 -16.06 -9.86 -3.99
C TYR A 587 -17.11 -9.33 -4.98
N PRO A 588 -17.32 -10.00 -6.12
CA PRO A 588 -18.29 -9.57 -7.12
C PRO A 588 -19.70 -9.26 -6.59
N PRO A 589 -20.29 -10.03 -5.62
CA PRO A 589 -21.60 -9.71 -5.07
C PRO A 589 -21.69 -8.34 -4.35
N ARG A 590 -20.57 -7.71 -4.06
CA ARG A 590 -20.50 -6.35 -3.45
C ARG A 590 -20.45 -5.23 -4.49
N LEU A 591 -20.29 -5.56 -5.76
CA LEU A 591 -20.09 -4.60 -6.86
C LEU A 591 -21.28 -4.55 -7.80
N PRO A 592 -21.60 -3.38 -8.37
CA PRO A 592 -22.56 -3.31 -9.49
C PRO A 592 -22.07 -4.10 -10.71
N GLY A 593 -22.95 -4.80 -11.39
CA GLY A 593 -22.58 -5.64 -12.53
C GLY A 593 -21.90 -4.88 -13.69
N GLU A 594 -22.21 -3.58 -13.86
CA GLU A 594 -21.58 -2.73 -14.87
C GLU A 594 -20.09 -2.46 -14.62
N VAL A 595 -19.63 -2.62 -13.39
CA VAL A 595 -18.22 -2.43 -13.01
C VAL A 595 -17.38 -3.65 -13.39
N LEU A 596 -17.99 -4.83 -13.45
CA LEU A 596 -17.30 -6.09 -13.72
C LEU A 596 -16.90 -6.19 -15.20
N ALA A 597 -15.74 -6.79 -15.46
CA ALA A 597 -15.31 -7.12 -16.80
C ALA A 597 -16.26 -8.16 -17.44
N ASP A 598 -16.49 -8.03 -18.74
CA ASP A 598 -17.20 -9.07 -19.49
C ASP A 598 -16.30 -10.29 -19.65
N ASN A 599 -16.82 -11.51 -19.54
CA ASN A 599 -16.02 -12.75 -19.63
C ASN A 599 -15.16 -12.86 -20.90
N LYS A 600 -15.54 -12.20 -21.99
CA LYS A 600 -14.72 -12.14 -23.22
C LYS A 600 -13.44 -11.30 -23.08
N ASP A 601 -13.40 -10.40 -22.08
CA ASP A 601 -12.30 -9.47 -21.81
C ASP A 601 -11.44 -9.96 -20.61
N VAL A 602 -11.85 -11.06 -19.94
CA VAL A 602 -11.11 -11.69 -18.85
C VAL A 602 -9.93 -12.48 -19.40
N LYS A 603 -8.75 -12.28 -18.84
CA LYS A 603 -7.51 -12.92 -19.30
C LYS A 603 -7.44 -14.39 -18.92
N THR A 604 -7.91 -14.74 -17.72
CA THR A 604 -7.80 -16.10 -17.18
C THR A 604 -9.08 -16.52 -16.50
N GLY A 605 -9.61 -17.70 -16.91
CA GLY A 605 -10.85 -18.24 -16.36
C GLY A 605 -12.08 -17.41 -16.74
N GLU A 606 -13.03 -17.32 -15.82
CA GLU A 606 -14.31 -16.65 -15.97
C GLU A 606 -14.66 -15.89 -14.68
N ILE A 607 -15.48 -14.84 -14.78
CA ILE A 607 -16.12 -14.20 -13.63
C ILE A 607 -17.53 -14.75 -13.47
N ASP A 608 -17.82 -15.31 -12.30
CA ASP A 608 -19.17 -15.56 -11.83
C ASP A 608 -19.55 -14.49 -10.80
N PRO A 609 -20.46 -13.56 -11.13
CA PRO A 609 -20.80 -12.43 -10.25
C PRO A 609 -21.53 -12.84 -8.96
N THR A 610 -21.92 -14.10 -8.82
CA THR A 610 -22.63 -14.62 -7.65
C THR A 610 -21.69 -15.19 -6.58
N LEU A 611 -20.42 -15.47 -6.95
CA LEU A 611 -19.46 -16.12 -6.07
C LEU A 611 -18.75 -15.14 -5.13
N TRP A 612 -18.61 -15.55 -3.89
CA TRP A 612 -17.76 -14.89 -2.88
C TRP A 612 -16.28 -15.34 -2.99
N ILE A 613 -15.76 -15.29 -4.20
CA ILE A 613 -14.34 -15.46 -4.55
C ILE A 613 -13.85 -14.12 -5.06
N SER A 614 -12.72 -13.66 -4.57
CA SER A 614 -12.22 -12.31 -4.84
C SER A 614 -11.81 -12.08 -6.31
N LEU A 615 -12.00 -10.86 -6.79
CA LEU A 615 -11.39 -10.39 -8.04
C LEU A 615 -9.94 -10.01 -7.79
N GLU A 616 -9.05 -10.29 -8.73
CA GLU A 616 -7.67 -9.83 -8.64
C GLU A 616 -7.56 -8.34 -8.95
N ASP A 617 -8.27 -7.87 -9.91
CA ASP A 617 -8.00 -6.63 -10.61
C ASP A 617 -9.12 -5.61 -10.37
N LEU A 618 -9.08 -4.89 -9.23
CA LEU A 618 -9.84 -3.66 -9.06
C LEU A 618 -8.94 -2.48 -9.41
N GLN A 619 -9.27 -1.79 -10.50
CA GLN A 619 -8.51 -0.66 -11.00
C GLN A 619 -9.21 0.66 -10.69
N ASP A 620 -8.39 1.70 -10.53
CA ASP A 620 -8.91 3.06 -10.41
C ASP A 620 -9.45 3.60 -11.72
N GLY A 621 -10.50 4.41 -11.61
CA GLY A 621 -11.02 5.19 -12.72
C GLY A 621 -11.82 4.40 -13.74
N TRP A 622 -11.37 4.38 -14.99
CA TRP A 622 -12.22 4.04 -16.14
C TRP A 622 -12.25 2.57 -16.51
N ASN A 623 -11.27 1.79 -16.08
CA ASN A 623 -11.22 0.37 -16.39
C ASN A 623 -12.25 -0.42 -15.58
N LYS A 624 -12.79 -1.49 -16.18
CA LYS A 624 -13.61 -2.46 -15.47
C LYS A 624 -12.77 -3.36 -14.59
N SER A 625 -13.35 -3.84 -13.48
CA SER A 625 -12.69 -4.70 -12.49
C SER A 625 -12.76 -6.17 -12.88
N GLY A 626 -11.76 -6.95 -12.53
CA GLY A 626 -11.69 -8.39 -12.79
C GLY A 626 -11.18 -8.76 -14.19
N GLN A 627 -10.46 -7.87 -14.87
CA GLN A 627 -9.91 -8.18 -16.20
C GLN A 627 -8.83 -9.28 -16.16
N VAL A 628 -8.14 -9.46 -15.04
CA VAL A 628 -7.20 -10.58 -14.85
C VAL A 628 -7.96 -11.86 -14.61
N GLY A 629 -8.91 -11.87 -13.67
CA GLY A 629 -9.74 -13.01 -13.35
C GLY A 629 -10.37 -12.93 -11.97
N GLN A 630 -11.11 -13.98 -11.61
CA GLN A 630 -11.65 -14.20 -10.26
C GLN A 630 -10.75 -15.21 -9.56
N GLU A 631 -9.99 -14.71 -8.59
CA GLU A 631 -8.82 -15.32 -8.00
C GLU A 631 -9.18 -16.31 -6.89
N VAL A 632 -9.10 -17.64 -7.17
CA VAL A 632 -9.44 -18.67 -6.18
C VAL A 632 -8.46 -18.68 -5.01
N TYR A 633 -7.17 -18.47 -5.26
CA TYR A 633 -6.15 -18.42 -4.19
C TYR A 633 -6.25 -17.16 -3.33
N GLY A 634 -6.91 -16.11 -3.81
CA GLY A 634 -7.27 -14.94 -3.01
C GLY A 634 -8.38 -15.20 -1.97
N ALA A 635 -9.06 -16.35 -2.03
CA ALA A 635 -10.06 -16.74 -1.01
C ALA A 635 -9.48 -16.76 0.41
N GLY A 636 -8.16 -16.97 0.54
CA GLY A 636 -7.45 -16.94 1.81
C GLY A 636 -7.55 -15.64 2.59
N ILE A 637 -7.86 -14.51 1.95
CA ILE A 637 -7.86 -13.19 2.62
C ILE A 637 -8.88 -13.11 3.77
N ALA A 638 -10.11 -13.63 3.60
CA ALA A 638 -11.11 -13.66 4.67
C ALA A 638 -10.68 -14.57 5.81
N PHE A 639 -10.07 -15.73 5.49
CA PHE A 639 -9.53 -16.67 6.49
C PHE A 639 -8.37 -16.04 7.28
N GLY A 640 -7.60 -15.15 6.69
CA GLY A 640 -6.53 -14.43 7.36
C GLY A 640 -7.00 -13.27 8.23
N ILE A 641 -8.06 -12.55 7.83
CA ILE A 641 -8.60 -11.39 8.54
C ILE A 641 -9.32 -11.79 9.83
N VAL A 642 -10.22 -12.79 9.78
CA VAL A 642 -11.05 -13.16 10.92
C VAL A 642 -10.22 -13.53 12.16
N PRO A 643 -9.22 -14.41 12.10
CA PRO A 643 -8.42 -14.76 13.28
C PRO A 643 -7.60 -13.60 13.87
N ARG A 644 -7.29 -12.57 13.09
CA ARG A 644 -6.46 -11.45 13.51
C ARG A 644 -7.25 -10.27 14.05
N GLN A 645 -8.48 -10.07 13.56
CA GLN A 645 -9.29 -8.90 13.92
C GLN A 645 -10.49 -9.21 14.80
N PHE A 646 -10.86 -10.50 14.93
CA PHE A 646 -11.95 -10.93 15.78
C PHE A 646 -11.42 -11.69 16.99
N HIS A 647 -11.70 -11.18 18.18
CA HIS A 647 -11.18 -11.70 19.45
C HIS A 647 -12.30 -12.40 20.23
N LYS A 648 -12.18 -13.71 20.41
CA LYS A 648 -13.15 -14.51 21.16
C LYS A 648 -13.13 -14.15 22.65
N VAL A 649 -14.33 -14.02 23.24
CA VAL A 649 -14.53 -13.77 24.65
C VAL A 649 -15.06 -15.04 25.31
N ARG A 650 -14.29 -15.63 26.23
CA ARG A 650 -14.67 -16.89 26.89
C ARG A 650 -15.92 -16.70 27.75
N ASN A 651 -16.85 -17.66 27.69
CA ASN A 651 -18.10 -17.65 28.44
C ASN A 651 -18.97 -16.41 28.21
N ALA A 652 -18.84 -15.78 27.05
CA ALA A 652 -19.67 -14.69 26.60
C ALA A 652 -20.29 -15.05 25.24
N GLU A 653 -21.48 -14.52 24.96
CA GLU A 653 -22.22 -14.77 23.72
C GLU A 653 -21.96 -13.63 22.71
N PHE A 654 -20.69 -13.16 22.63
CA PHE A 654 -20.24 -12.13 21.69
C PHE A 654 -18.74 -12.22 21.45
N ILE A 655 -18.29 -11.64 20.33
CA ILE A 655 -16.90 -11.45 19.95
C ILE A 655 -16.58 -9.96 19.83
N ILE A 656 -15.30 -9.63 19.90
CA ILE A 656 -14.80 -8.25 19.78
C ILE A 656 -14.06 -8.10 18.44
N PHE A 657 -14.51 -7.19 17.61
CA PHE A 657 -13.81 -6.77 16.39
C PHE A 657 -13.01 -5.50 16.65
N THR A 658 -11.82 -5.39 16.08
CA THR A 658 -10.99 -4.18 16.11
C THR A 658 -10.37 -3.92 14.74
N GLU A 659 -10.42 -2.68 14.25
CA GLU A 659 -9.73 -2.33 12.99
C GLU A 659 -8.21 -2.27 13.15
N TYR A 660 -7.72 -1.89 14.34
CA TYR A 660 -6.29 -1.92 14.63
C TYR A 660 -5.86 -3.26 15.23
N PRO A 661 -4.61 -3.68 14.97
CA PRO A 661 -4.03 -4.82 15.68
C PRO A 661 -3.95 -4.55 17.18
N VAL A 662 -4.17 -5.60 17.97
CA VAL A 662 -4.11 -5.51 19.42
C VAL A 662 -2.96 -6.33 20.01
N ALA A 663 -2.56 -5.98 21.21
CA ALA A 663 -1.59 -6.69 22.03
C ALA A 663 -2.16 -6.93 23.43
N ASP A 664 -1.54 -7.83 24.18
CA ASP A 664 -1.86 -8.07 25.59
C ASP A 664 -3.36 -8.37 25.86
N PHE A 665 -4.02 -9.07 24.96
CA PHE A 665 -5.42 -9.44 25.15
C PHE A 665 -5.57 -10.36 26.38
N ARG A 666 -6.24 -9.88 27.42
CA ARG A 666 -6.39 -10.58 28.69
C ARG A 666 -7.84 -10.53 29.12
N GLN A 667 -8.36 -11.68 29.51
CA GLN A 667 -9.70 -11.80 30.08
C GLN A 667 -9.64 -12.23 31.56
N ARG A 668 -10.43 -11.58 32.40
CA ARG A 668 -10.69 -11.94 33.81
C ARG A 668 -12.17 -11.79 34.09
N GLU A 669 -12.86 -12.88 34.46
CA GLU A 669 -14.31 -12.88 34.69
C GLU A 669 -15.08 -12.20 33.53
N ASN A 670 -15.91 -11.21 33.81
CA ASN A 670 -16.70 -10.43 32.87
C ASN A 670 -15.96 -9.16 32.41
N LYS A 671 -14.67 -9.28 32.16
CA LYS A 671 -13.82 -8.16 31.77
C LYS A 671 -12.73 -8.59 30.82
N VAL A 672 -12.58 -7.85 29.73
CA VAL A 672 -11.45 -7.95 28.80
C VAL A 672 -10.63 -6.67 28.84
N THR A 673 -9.32 -6.79 28.75
CA THR A 673 -8.39 -5.67 28.55
C THR A 673 -7.40 -6.02 27.45
N PHE A 674 -7.06 -5.05 26.62
CA PHE A 674 -6.03 -5.19 25.58
C PHE A 674 -5.42 -3.83 25.25
N PHE A 675 -4.24 -3.82 24.67
CA PHE A 675 -3.61 -2.62 24.13
C PHE A 675 -3.88 -2.52 22.63
N ALA A 676 -4.48 -1.42 22.18
CA ALA A 676 -4.65 -1.12 20.75
C ALA A 676 -3.37 -0.46 20.22
N ARG A 677 -2.74 -1.06 19.20
CA ARG A 677 -1.59 -0.45 18.52
C ARG A 677 -2.01 0.79 17.75
N GLY A 678 -1.08 1.50 17.15
CA GLY A 678 -1.36 2.70 16.36
C GLY A 678 -0.85 3.98 17.03
N ASP A 679 -1.54 5.09 16.77
CA ASP A 679 -1.19 6.42 17.28
C ASP A 679 -2.39 7.05 18.03
N GLU A 680 -2.14 7.78 19.11
CA GLU A 680 -3.19 8.38 19.95
C GLU A 680 -3.97 9.50 19.26
N ARG A 681 -3.40 10.09 18.21
CA ARG A 681 -4.01 11.16 17.39
C ARG A 681 -5.02 10.62 16.36
N LEU A 682 -5.04 9.31 16.15
CA LEU A 682 -5.92 8.64 15.19
C LEU A 682 -6.88 7.70 15.91
N THR A 683 -8.00 7.46 15.26
CA THR A 683 -9.07 6.62 15.81
C THR A 683 -9.34 5.41 14.92
N PHE A 684 -9.84 4.36 15.53
CA PHE A 684 -10.28 3.15 14.87
C PHE A 684 -11.62 2.68 15.42
N ARG A 685 -12.31 1.82 14.69
CA ARG A 685 -13.56 1.20 15.06
C ARG A 685 -13.30 -0.07 15.89
N LEU A 686 -14.02 -0.15 16.99
CA LEU A 686 -14.18 -1.34 17.80
C LEU A 686 -15.64 -1.74 17.76
N ALA A 687 -15.96 -3.00 17.51
CA ALA A 687 -17.33 -3.50 17.57
C ALA A 687 -17.42 -4.71 18.50
N CYS A 688 -18.47 -4.75 19.33
CA CYS A 688 -18.88 -5.96 20.04
C CYS A 688 -20.04 -6.57 19.27
N VAL A 689 -19.86 -7.80 18.79
CA VAL A 689 -20.79 -8.47 17.87
C VAL A 689 -21.40 -9.68 18.57
N ALA A 690 -22.73 -9.72 18.71
CA ALA A 690 -23.42 -10.85 19.32
C ALA A 690 -23.30 -12.11 18.45
N ASP A 691 -23.18 -13.27 19.09
CA ASP A 691 -23.28 -14.56 18.42
C ASP A 691 -24.67 -14.73 17.77
N ASP A 692 -24.79 -15.64 16.82
CA ASP A 692 -26.02 -15.85 16.07
C ASP A 692 -27.22 -16.15 16.99
N GLY A 693 -28.28 -15.37 16.81
CA GLY A 693 -29.50 -15.50 17.61
C GLY A 693 -29.40 -15.01 19.06
N LYS A 694 -28.25 -14.41 19.45
CA LYS A 694 -28.00 -13.89 20.80
C LYS A 694 -28.15 -12.37 20.86
N LYS A 695 -28.19 -11.86 22.10
CA LYS A 695 -28.24 -10.43 22.36
C LYS A 695 -27.00 -10.01 23.14
N LEU A 696 -26.49 -8.84 22.82
CA LEU A 696 -25.39 -8.26 23.58
C LEU A 696 -25.81 -7.97 25.03
N PRO A 697 -24.95 -8.28 26.01
CA PRO A 697 -25.15 -7.80 27.38
C PRO A 697 -24.99 -6.27 27.43
N LYS A 698 -25.30 -5.69 28.58
CA LYS A 698 -24.97 -4.26 28.79
C LYS A 698 -23.45 -4.13 28.87
N LEU A 699 -22.89 -3.49 27.89
CA LEU A 699 -21.44 -3.26 27.76
C LEU A 699 -21.03 -1.94 28.38
N LYS A 700 -19.85 -1.91 28.99
CA LYS A 700 -19.16 -0.69 29.41
C LYS A 700 -17.75 -0.73 28.81
N VAL A 701 -17.52 0.19 27.86
CA VAL A 701 -16.21 0.33 27.20
C VAL A 701 -15.50 1.56 27.76
N SER A 702 -14.21 1.42 28.02
CA SER A 702 -13.40 2.51 28.54
C SER A 702 -11.96 2.41 28.09
N ARG A 703 -11.25 3.55 28.06
CA ARG A 703 -9.81 3.60 27.83
C ARG A 703 -9.06 4.11 29.07
N ALA A 704 -7.89 3.56 29.33
CA ALA A 704 -6.98 4.06 30.35
C ALA A 704 -6.21 5.26 29.78
N LEU A 705 -6.33 6.43 30.43
CA LEU A 705 -5.55 7.63 30.13
C LEU A 705 -4.21 7.62 30.86
N ASN A 706 -4.18 7.02 32.08
CA ASN A 706 -2.99 6.73 32.88
C ASN A 706 -3.34 5.68 33.95
N THR A 707 -2.43 5.39 34.86
CA THR A 707 -2.62 4.37 35.93
C THR A 707 -3.84 4.59 36.81
N SER A 708 -4.38 5.82 36.90
CA SER A 708 -5.46 6.20 37.83
C SER A 708 -6.69 6.80 37.15
N ARG A 709 -6.60 7.21 35.89
CA ARG A 709 -7.70 7.86 35.16
C ARG A 709 -8.18 7.01 34.01
N VAL A 710 -9.49 6.75 33.99
CA VAL A 710 -10.18 5.98 32.95
C VAL A 710 -11.24 6.87 32.33
N GLU A 711 -11.37 6.86 31.03
CA GLU A 711 -12.41 7.54 30.25
C GLU A 711 -13.40 6.51 29.71
N GLU A 712 -14.67 6.69 29.99
CA GLU A 712 -15.74 5.87 29.42
C GLU A 712 -16.00 6.32 27.96
N ILE A 713 -16.22 5.35 27.09
CA ILE A 713 -16.44 5.58 25.65
C ILE A 713 -17.89 5.23 25.36
N GLU A 714 -18.63 6.22 24.85
CA GLU A 714 -20.01 6.03 24.47
C GLU A 714 -20.13 5.25 23.16
N PRO A 715 -21.14 4.36 23.05
CA PRO A 715 -21.42 3.67 21.82
C PRO A 715 -21.89 4.64 20.73
N GLN A 716 -21.55 4.31 19.47
CA GLN A 716 -22.17 4.98 18.33
C GLN A 716 -23.64 4.55 18.23
N GLU A 717 -24.55 5.50 17.92
CA GLU A 717 -25.97 5.18 17.77
C GLU A 717 -26.19 4.12 16.69
N SER A 718 -26.66 2.94 17.08
CA SER A 718 -27.10 1.90 16.16
C SER A 718 -28.45 1.34 16.65
N SER A 719 -29.54 1.76 16.01
CA SER A 719 -30.83 1.09 16.16
C SER A 719 -30.80 -0.22 15.38
N GLU A 720 -31.13 -1.33 16.03
CA GLU A 720 -31.44 -2.65 15.42
C GLU A 720 -30.29 -3.49 14.86
N LYS A 721 -29.03 -3.19 15.16
CA LYS A 721 -27.91 -4.02 14.69
C LYS A 721 -27.54 -5.14 15.68
N ARG A 722 -27.09 -6.27 15.18
CA ARG A 722 -26.50 -7.39 15.95
C ARG A 722 -25.24 -6.98 16.72
N TYR A 723 -24.71 -5.79 16.47
CA TYR A 723 -23.46 -5.30 17.05
C TYR A 723 -23.58 -3.85 17.54
N VAL A 724 -22.67 -3.48 18.45
CA VAL A 724 -22.50 -2.12 18.97
C VAL A 724 -21.09 -1.65 18.67
N GLU A 725 -20.98 -0.43 18.12
CA GLU A 725 -19.72 0.16 17.70
C GLU A 725 -19.23 1.24 18.65
N TYR A 726 -17.92 1.37 18.75
CA TYR A 726 -17.22 2.41 19.50
C TYR A 726 -16.09 2.97 18.63
N VAL A 727 -15.84 4.27 18.72
CA VAL A 727 -14.67 4.92 18.11
C VAL A 727 -13.64 5.16 19.21
N VAL A 728 -12.47 4.59 19.03
CA VAL A 728 -11.42 4.52 20.05
C VAL A 728 -10.10 5.02 19.50
N SER A 729 -9.32 5.73 20.32
CA SER A 729 -7.96 6.16 19.92
C SER A 729 -6.97 5.00 19.94
N GLY A 730 -6.04 4.99 18.99
CA GLY A 730 -4.87 4.09 19.01
C GLY A 730 -3.94 4.37 20.19
N SER A 731 -2.90 3.57 20.33
CA SER A 731 -1.90 3.64 21.41
C SER A 731 -2.51 3.72 22.81
N SER A 732 -3.59 2.97 23.05
CA SER A 732 -4.34 3.01 24.30
C SER A 732 -4.72 1.64 24.84
N THR A 733 -4.82 1.51 26.15
CA THR A 733 -5.35 0.30 26.80
C THR A 733 -6.87 0.39 26.89
N ILE A 734 -7.55 -0.53 26.24
CA ILE A 734 -9.01 -0.63 26.22
C ILE A 734 -9.47 -1.66 27.23
N ARG A 735 -10.59 -1.36 27.88
CA ARG A 735 -11.26 -2.23 28.84
C ARG A 735 -12.74 -2.34 28.48
N ILE A 736 -13.23 -3.56 28.38
CA ILE A 736 -14.64 -3.88 28.13
C ILE A 736 -15.15 -4.72 29.31
N GLU A 737 -16.26 -4.32 29.90
CA GLU A 737 -16.95 -4.99 31.01
C GLU A 737 -18.40 -5.27 30.62
N TRP A 738 -18.97 -6.44 31.08
CA TRP A 738 -20.36 -6.82 30.81
C TRP A 738 -21.01 -7.55 31.97
#